data_5f1c17b49224af6cca9fa30d27b345d7
#
_entry.id   5f1c17b49224af6cca9fa30d27b345d7
#
_cell.length_a   1.000
_cell.length_b   1.000
_cell.length_c   1.000
_cell.angle_alpha   90.00
_cell.angle_beta   90.00
_cell.angle_gamma   90.00
#
_symmetry.space_group_name_H-M   'P 1'
#
loop_
_entity.id
_entity.type
_entity.pdbx_description
1 polymer ?
#
loop_
_entity_poly.entity_id
_entity_poly.type
_entity_poly.pdbx_seq_one_letter_code
_entity_poly.pdbx_strand_id
1 'polypeptide(L)'
;MKKIIALICAAALLCTLCTLCVPAFAQNISDQLTEVMLAAKATLGIDDRYSDFTGSQDGDRWNLNWTDDNTELGVACGTDGTVYSYNFYQYNDFSDNAGGWNPRFPKTSEDEVKAVADEFLGRVLTGEEGWVYDSEITGELERNGNDSLYLQGRLTYQGYPTDVRFSLTVDLTAEAVTNYYRYDAYMTFDGAQASTDSTVDQQTALEKLKGLVTVEPVYQVVKNGEMAKLVYRFTGLDGKVVRCSDGEILDTEEFIQEYARDGAMGKSAMAYQSANAQLTEVELQGVARYEGALPAEELDQRVRAMEELGLTEEYELTSTSYYDDGTTLTANLNYARKLSAEEMTQRYGDASVEDEESDTLDVTVNAATGALISLYTYQPGMLTKDRPAFTAADFQATADAFAQKYFPDQWTNLKCTQVAEDVSMYSYARTADFTYTRQYNGYSFYENSLTVSVDVDTGKIVFAGLIWNDGQEFEEPQGTLLTAEEALDAYLKALTLENGFVSVAKDPQQSDSVYEKVFCWRLYSDTGVYAVDAVTGETYGGYSGQESARFAYDDIAGNVHESEIATLGKYGVGFSGGQFQPDKAFTARDMLSMILQASGYTGVEEMDYPDLVSSVSGLGKVEISGYSADDEITRAAFARLLVSLSGYGDVAQLSGIYNCAFADNDQVAQEDYGYVAIAYGMGLIQPDENGAIRAGETLTRGEAAAVLCNLLSRR
;
A
#
# COMPACT_ATOMS: atom_id res chain seq x y z
N MET A 1 40.47 -0.21 -33.48
CA MET A 1 40.83 0.88 -32.56
C MET A 1 40.76 2.28 -33.16
N LYS A 2 41.32 2.61 -34.35
CA LYS A 2 41.24 3.98 -34.91
C LYS A 2 39.84 4.44 -35.37
N LYS A 3 38.89 3.54 -35.69
CA LYS A 3 37.51 3.89 -36.09
C LYS A 3 36.58 4.07 -34.91
N ILE A 4 36.84 3.46 -33.76
CA ILE A 4 36.06 3.58 -32.54
C ILE A 4 36.39 4.91 -31.83
N ILE A 5 37.65 5.33 -31.85
CA ILE A 5 38.06 6.63 -31.29
C ILE A 5 37.49 7.81 -32.10
N ALA A 6 37.30 7.66 -33.41
CA ALA A 6 36.68 8.71 -34.24
C ALA A 6 35.16 8.86 -33.97
N LEU A 7 34.49 7.79 -33.59
CA LEU A 7 33.04 7.85 -33.24
C LEU A 7 32.80 8.49 -31.86
N ILE A 8 33.68 8.19 -30.90
CA ILE A 8 33.61 8.80 -29.55
C ILE A 8 33.94 10.30 -29.58
N CYS A 9 34.91 10.71 -30.42
CA CYS A 9 35.21 12.13 -30.61
C CYS A 9 34.12 12.90 -31.36
N ALA A 10 33.36 12.24 -32.26
CA ALA A 10 32.23 12.88 -32.95
C ALA A 10 31.02 13.08 -32.01
N ALA A 11 30.74 12.14 -31.10
CA ALA A 11 29.70 12.28 -30.09
C ALA A 11 30.04 13.39 -29.06
N ALA A 12 31.31 13.47 -28.62
CA ALA A 12 31.75 14.52 -27.70
C ALA A 12 31.77 15.93 -28.33
N LEU A 13 31.89 16.05 -29.67
CA LEU A 13 31.84 17.36 -30.35
C LEU A 13 30.39 17.83 -30.62
N LEU A 14 29.40 16.94 -30.62
CA LEU A 14 27.98 17.33 -30.72
C LEU A 14 27.45 17.88 -29.39
N CYS A 15 27.96 17.43 -28.25
CA CYS A 15 27.54 17.93 -26.94
C CYS A 15 28.12 19.30 -26.56
N THR A 16 29.15 19.81 -27.25
CA THR A 16 29.78 21.11 -26.92
C THR A 16 29.31 22.29 -27.78
N LEU A 17 28.34 22.10 -28.65
CA LEU A 17 27.83 23.16 -29.54
C LEU A 17 26.45 23.72 -29.18
N CYS A 18 25.85 23.30 -28.06
CA CYS A 18 24.53 23.79 -27.62
C CYS A 18 24.57 24.89 -26.54
N THR A 19 25.72 25.58 -26.32
CA THR A 19 25.74 26.77 -25.45
C THR A 19 25.95 28.05 -26.27
N LEU A 20 25.00 28.31 -27.16
CA LEU A 20 24.81 29.67 -27.71
C LEU A 20 23.36 30.07 -27.38
N CYS A 21 23.21 31.05 -26.51
CA CYS A 21 21.93 31.74 -26.24
C CYS A 21 21.28 32.14 -27.55
N VAL A 22 20.30 31.36 -28.01
CA VAL A 22 19.38 31.77 -29.07
C VAL A 22 18.24 32.51 -28.38
N PRO A 23 17.86 33.74 -28.84
CA PRO A 23 16.67 34.39 -28.28
C PRO A 23 15.45 33.50 -28.52
N ALA A 24 14.61 33.37 -27.50
CA ALA A 24 13.39 32.56 -27.50
C ALA A 24 12.46 33.03 -28.62
N PHE A 25 12.61 32.45 -29.81
CA PHE A 25 11.49 32.38 -30.75
C PHE A 25 10.59 31.23 -30.28
N ALA A 26 9.29 31.45 -30.24
CA ALA A 26 8.31 30.43 -29.93
C ALA A 26 8.58 29.21 -30.85
N GLN A 27 9.18 28.17 -30.25
CA GLN A 27 9.45 26.92 -30.95
C GLN A 27 8.10 26.30 -31.31
N ASN A 28 7.93 25.83 -32.53
CA ASN A 28 6.69 25.17 -32.91
C ASN A 28 6.53 23.90 -32.08
N ILE A 29 5.35 23.67 -31.49
CA ILE A 29 5.05 22.51 -30.63
C ILE A 29 5.40 21.17 -31.32
N SER A 30 5.28 21.09 -32.62
CA SER A 30 5.68 19.96 -33.46
C SER A 30 7.20 19.72 -33.44
N ASP A 31 8.02 20.77 -33.43
CA ASP A 31 9.47 20.66 -33.36
C ASP A 31 9.89 20.20 -31.97
N GLN A 32 9.23 20.72 -30.92
CA GLN A 32 9.46 20.31 -29.53
C GLN A 32 9.11 18.84 -29.31
N LEU A 33 7.93 18.37 -29.77
CA LEU A 33 7.56 16.96 -29.71
C LEU A 33 8.60 16.06 -30.40
N THR A 34 9.10 16.51 -31.58
CA THR A 34 10.09 15.77 -32.33
C THR A 34 11.40 15.63 -31.55
N GLU A 35 11.87 16.71 -30.93
CA GLU A 35 13.10 16.69 -30.12
C GLU A 35 12.96 15.77 -28.90
N VAL A 36 11.85 15.89 -28.15
CA VAL A 36 11.58 15.09 -26.97
C VAL A 36 11.42 13.60 -27.32
N MET A 37 10.71 13.28 -28.41
CA MET A 37 10.55 11.90 -28.88
C MET A 37 11.89 11.28 -29.28
N LEU A 38 12.75 12.01 -30.01
CA LEU A 38 14.06 11.53 -30.40
C LEU A 38 14.97 11.32 -29.17
N ALA A 39 14.91 12.19 -28.18
CA ALA A 39 15.63 12.06 -26.92
C ALA A 39 15.15 10.82 -26.15
N ALA A 40 13.86 10.61 -26.00
CA ALA A 40 13.28 9.44 -25.34
C ALA A 40 13.70 8.13 -26.04
N LYS A 41 13.61 8.07 -27.37
CA LYS A 41 14.04 6.91 -28.16
C LYS A 41 15.53 6.61 -27.96
N ALA A 42 16.37 7.62 -27.94
CA ALA A 42 17.80 7.45 -27.76
C ALA A 42 18.16 6.97 -26.34
N THR A 43 17.52 7.55 -25.31
CA THR A 43 17.77 7.23 -23.90
C THR A 43 17.27 5.83 -23.53
N LEU A 44 16.08 5.47 -23.98
CA LEU A 44 15.42 4.22 -23.58
C LEU A 44 15.63 3.07 -24.57
N GLY A 45 16.22 3.33 -25.73
CA GLY A 45 16.46 2.32 -26.76
C GLY A 45 15.18 1.87 -27.46
N ILE A 46 14.20 2.77 -27.62
CA ILE A 46 12.92 2.45 -28.24
C ILE A 46 13.12 2.17 -29.73
N ASP A 47 12.77 0.97 -30.17
CA ASP A 47 12.91 0.55 -31.56
C ASP A 47 11.71 1.00 -32.43
N ASP A 48 11.76 0.68 -33.72
CA ASP A 48 10.77 1.14 -34.73
C ASP A 48 9.64 0.10 -34.96
N ARG A 49 9.44 -0.85 -34.06
CA ARG A 49 8.44 -1.94 -34.23
C ARG A 49 6.99 -1.48 -34.10
N TYR A 50 6.74 -0.40 -33.39
CA TYR A 50 5.39 0.07 -33.07
C TYR A 50 4.68 0.60 -34.32
N SER A 51 3.39 0.25 -34.44
CA SER A 51 2.55 0.61 -35.59
C SER A 51 1.76 1.91 -35.39
N ASP A 52 1.66 2.38 -34.15
CA ASP A 52 0.93 3.61 -33.80
C ASP A 52 1.67 4.40 -32.74
N PHE A 53 1.42 5.72 -32.71
CA PHE A 53 2.04 6.65 -31.76
C PHE A 53 1.08 7.78 -31.42
N THR A 54 0.99 8.12 -30.12
CA THR A 54 0.30 9.31 -29.64
C THR A 54 1.20 10.11 -28.69
N GLY A 55 1.08 11.42 -28.70
CA GLY A 55 1.80 12.31 -27.79
C GLY A 55 0.87 13.40 -27.27
N SER A 56 0.95 13.69 -25.96
CA SER A 56 0.24 14.80 -25.33
C SER A 56 1.18 15.59 -24.44
N GLN A 57 0.93 16.90 -24.34
CA GLN A 57 1.73 17.81 -23.50
C GLN A 57 0.89 18.38 -22.37
N ASP A 58 1.46 18.41 -21.19
CA ASP A 58 0.93 19.09 -20.02
C ASP A 58 2.05 19.93 -19.38
N GLY A 59 1.94 21.24 -19.50
CA GLY A 59 3.02 22.15 -19.10
C GLY A 59 4.32 21.90 -19.88
N ASP A 60 5.40 21.59 -19.19
CA ASP A 60 6.71 21.23 -19.73
C ASP A 60 6.92 19.71 -19.88
N ARG A 61 5.91 18.92 -19.56
CA ARG A 61 5.91 17.47 -19.57
C ARG A 61 5.21 16.92 -20.81
N TRP A 62 5.83 15.95 -21.45
CA TRP A 62 5.26 15.16 -22.54
C TRP A 62 4.94 13.74 -22.09
N ASN A 63 3.76 13.26 -22.47
CA ASN A 63 3.37 11.86 -22.36
C ASN A 63 3.35 11.28 -23.78
N LEU A 64 4.25 10.33 -24.02
CA LEU A 64 4.47 9.68 -25.30
C LEU A 64 4.03 8.23 -25.19
N ASN A 65 3.21 7.77 -26.13
CA ASN A 65 2.70 6.40 -26.13
C ASN A 65 2.90 5.75 -27.50
N TRP A 66 3.57 4.61 -27.54
CA TRP A 66 3.78 3.77 -28.70
C TRP A 66 3.02 2.46 -28.52
N THR A 67 2.27 2.04 -29.54
CA THR A 67 1.48 0.80 -29.50
C THR A 67 1.68 -0.04 -30.76
N ASP A 68 1.57 -1.34 -30.60
CA ASP A 68 1.38 -2.31 -31.67
C ASP A 68 0.28 -3.33 -31.28
N ASP A 69 0.08 -4.39 -32.06
CA ASP A 69 -0.98 -5.38 -31.81
C ASP A 69 -0.85 -6.08 -30.45
N ASN A 70 0.34 -6.14 -29.87
CA ASN A 70 0.62 -6.95 -28.68
C ASN A 70 1.32 -6.16 -27.56
N THR A 71 1.82 -4.95 -27.82
CA THR A 71 2.59 -4.20 -26.83
C THR A 71 2.21 -2.73 -26.77
N GLU A 72 2.34 -2.16 -25.60
CA GLU A 72 2.18 -0.74 -25.32
C GLU A 72 3.38 -0.23 -24.53
N LEU A 73 3.91 0.92 -24.93
CA LEU A 73 5.01 1.59 -24.27
C LEU A 73 4.64 3.05 -24.00
N GLY A 74 4.47 3.38 -22.73
CA GLY A 74 4.24 4.75 -22.27
C GLY A 74 5.50 5.36 -21.65
N VAL A 75 5.83 6.61 -22.03
CA VAL A 75 6.94 7.37 -21.46
C VAL A 75 6.48 8.78 -21.12
N ALA A 76 6.69 9.19 -19.87
CA ALA A 76 6.55 10.59 -19.51
C ALA A 76 7.94 11.23 -19.35
N CYS A 77 8.17 12.35 -20.03
CA CYS A 77 9.46 13.02 -20.01
C CYS A 77 9.29 14.55 -20.11
N GLY A 78 10.27 15.27 -19.55
CA GLY A 78 10.36 16.72 -19.65
C GLY A 78 10.95 17.18 -20.98
N THR A 79 10.76 18.46 -21.29
CA THR A 79 11.40 19.11 -22.45
C THR A 79 12.93 19.16 -22.31
N ASP A 80 13.45 19.01 -21.11
CA ASP A 80 14.86 18.92 -20.77
C ASP A 80 15.46 17.50 -20.97
N GLY A 81 14.62 16.51 -21.27
CA GLY A 81 15.01 15.11 -21.45
C GLY A 81 14.93 14.26 -20.17
N THR A 82 14.50 14.82 -19.04
CA THR A 82 14.26 14.05 -17.81
C THR A 82 13.16 13.03 -18.03
N VAL A 83 13.41 11.74 -17.71
CA VAL A 83 12.41 10.67 -17.76
C VAL A 83 11.72 10.56 -16.40
N TYR A 84 10.42 10.81 -16.36
CA TYR A 84 9.61 10.72 -15.15
C TYR A 84 8.95 9.35 -14.97
N SER A 85 8.51 8.76 -16.08
CA SER A 85 7.99 7.39 -16.05
C SER A 85 8.27 6.64 -17.34
N TYR A 86 8.33 5.33 -17.21
CA TYR A 86 8.47 4.36 -18.28
C TYR A 86 7.61 3.17 -17.95
N ASN A 87 6.68 2.78 -18.84
CA ASN A 87 5.77 1.68 -18.65
C ASN A 87 5.71 0.85 -19.93
N PHE A 88 6.13 -0.38 -19.84
CA PHE A 88 6.08 -1.35 -20.93
C PHE A 88 5.10 -2.47 -20.59
N TYR A 89 4.06 -2.62 -21.38
CA TYR A 89 3.06 -3.68 -21.25
C TYR A 89 3.10 -4.58 -22.46
N GLN A 90 3.10 -5.88 -22.22
CA GLN A 90 2.89 -6.89 -23.24
C GLN A 90 1.54 -7.56 -23.00
N TYR A 91 0.64 -7.45 -23.97
CA TYR A 91 -0.65 -8.13 -23.93
C TYR A 91 -0.45 -9.60 -24.20
N ASN A 92 -0.28 -10.38 -23.14
CA ASN A 92 -0.27 -11.85 -23.26
C ASN A 92 -1.72 -12.34 -23.36
N ASP A 93 -1.98 -13.27 -24.27
CA ASP A 93 -3.28 -13.93 -24.34
C ASP A 93 -3.44 -14.77 -23.05
N PHE A 94 -4.27 -14.28 -22.11
CA PHE A 94 -4.50 -14.91 -20.81
C PHE A 94 -5.20 -16.27 -20.89
N SER A 95 -5.34 -16.85 -22.08
CA SER A 95 -6.00 -18.13 -22.30
C SER A 95 -5.25 -19.33 -21.71
N ASP A 96 -3.99 -19.19 -21.32
CA ASP A 96 -3.14 -20.28 -20.80
C ASP A 96 -2.93 -20.30 -19.27
N ASN A 97 -3.59 -19.43 -18.51
CA ASN A 97 -3.56 -19.43 -17.03
C ASN A 97 -4.40 -20.58 -16.41
N ALA A 98 -4.45 -21.74 -17.05
CA ALA A 98 -4.92 -23.00 -16.48
C ALA A 98 -3.84 -23.71 -15.63
N GLY A 99 -2.75 -23.01 -15.28
CA GLY A 99 -1.70 -23.53 -14.43
C GLY A 99 -2.13 -23.51 -12.96
N GLY A 100 -2.17 -24.69 -12.32
CA GLY A 100 -2.34 -24.81 -10.88
C GLY A 100 -1.23 -24.08 -10.11
N TRP A 101 -1.29 -24.13 -8.79
CA TRP A 101 -0.28 -23.59 -7.87
C TRP A 101 1.15 -23.99 -8.28
N ASN A 102 2.02 -23.01 -8.57
CA ASN A 102 3.30 -23.24 -9.20
C ASN A 102 4.37 -22.19 -8.81
N PRO A 103 4.61 -21.97 -7.51
CA PRO A 103 5.71 -21.12 -7.09
C PRO A 103 7.06 -21.78 -7.42
N ARG A 104 8.08 -20.97 -7.73
CA ARG A 104 9.43 -21.44 -8.11
C ARG A 104 10.49 -20.48 -7.57
N PHE A 105 11.70 -21.01 -7.40
CA PHE A 105 12.85 -20.13 -7.21
C PHE A 105 13.14 -19.33 -8.50
N PRO A 106 13.47 -18.05 -8.39
CA PRO A 106 13.78 -17.22 -9.54
C PRO A 106 15.01 -17.76 -10.30
N LYS A 107 15.01 -17.55 -11.61
CA LYS A 107 16.16 -17.89 -12.46
C LYS A 107 17.24 -16.81 -12.37
N THR A 108 16.81 -15.55 -12.27
CA THR A 108 17.65 -14.37 -12.26
C THR A 108 18.14 -14.14 -10.84
N SER A 109 19.44 -14.04 -10.66
CA SER A 109 20.06 -13.75 -9.37
C SER A 109 19.83 -12.29 -8.95
N GLU A 110 19.95 -12.00 -7.66
CA GLU A 110 19.85 -10.65 -7.09
C GLU A 110 20.85 -9.68 -7.72
N ASP A 111 22.08 -10.15 -7.98
CA ASP A 111 23.13 -9.35 -8.67
C ASP A 111 22.76 -9.05 -10.13
N GLU A 112 22.14 -9.99 -10.84
CA GLU A 112 21.68 -9.77 -12.21
C GLU A 112 20.48 -8.81 -12.23
N VAL A 113 19.52 -8.93 -11.32
CA VAL A 113 18.40 -7.96 -11.16
C VAL A 113 18.95 -6.57 -10.90
N LYS A 114 19.90 -6.46 -9.97
CA LYS A 114 20.56 -5.18 -9.65
C LYS A 114 21.27 -4.61 -10.86
N ALA A 115 21.97 -5.42 -11.63
CA ALA A 115 22.68 -4.97 -12.81
C ALA A 115 21.72 -4.42 -13.88
N VAL A 116 20.56 -5.07 -14.10
CA VAL A 116 19.50 -4.60 -15.02
C VAL A 116 18.94 -3.26 -14.55
N ALA A 117 18.61 -3.15 -13.26
CA ALA A 117 18.09 -1.92 -12.67
C ALA A 117 19.10 -0.77 -12.72
N ASP A 118 20.37 -1.03 -12.37
CA ASP A 118 21.46 -0.05 -12.39
C ASP A 118 21.75 0.43 -13.83
N GLU A 119 21.72 -0.47 -14.82
CA GLU A 119 21.88 -0.09 -16.22
C GLU A 119 20.74 0.82 -16.69
N PHE A 120 19.51 0.53 -16.33
CA PHE A 120 18.36 1.36 -16.66
C PHE A 120 18.45 2.74 -16.00
N LEU A 121 18.68 2.79 -14.68
CA LEU A 121 18.83 4.05 -13.94
C LEU A 121 19.98 4.89 -14.48
N GLY A 122 21.11 4.27 -14.82
CA GLY A 122 22.24 4.95 -15.46
C GLY A 122 21.96 5.54 -16.85
N ARG A 123 20.86 5.10 -17.52
CA ARG A 123 20.40 5.69 -18.79
C ARG A 123 19.43 6.85 -18.59
N VAL A 124 18.51 6.73 -17.62
CA VAL A 124 17.43 7.71 -17.44
C VAL A 124 17.80 8.87 -16.51
N LEU A 125 18.80 8.69 -15.65
CA LEU A 125 19.30 9.76 -14.78
C LEU A 125 20.35 10.59 -15.49
N THR A 126 20.36 11.88 -15.23
CA THR A 126 21.22 12.85 -15.95
C THR A 126 22.13 13.63 -15.01
N GLY A 127 23.27 14.07 -15.52
CA GLY A 127 24.18 14.96 -14.81
C GLY A 127 24.83 14.35 -13.57
N GLU A 128 24.60 14.98 -12.41
CA GLU A 128 25.16 14.57 -11.10
C GLU A 128 24.15 13.76 -10.27
N GLU A 129 23.05 13.29 -10.89
CA GLU A 129 22.10 12.41 -10.26
C GLU A 129 22.66 10.99 -10.11
N GLY A 130 22.31 10.36 -9.01
CA GLY A 130 22.58 8.96 -8.71
C GLY A 130 21.41 8.37 -7.94
N TRP A 131 21.58 7.19 -7.37
CA TRP A 131 20.52 6.53 -6.62
C TRP A 131 21.04 5.71 -5.45
N VAL A 132 20.14 5.46 -4.50
CA VAL A 132 20.30 4.51 -3.40
C VAL A 132 19.00 3.73 -3.28
N TYR A 133 19.09 2.40 -3.21
CA TYR A 133 17.92 1.57 -2.95
C TYR A 133 17.54 1.66 -1.48
N ASP A 134 16.24 1.62 -1.18
CA ASP A 134 15.71 1.71 0.20
C ASP A 134 16.04 0.47 1.03
N SER A 135 16.18 -0.70 0.38
CA SER A 135 16.58 -1.96 1.01
C SER A 135 17.54 -2.73 0.12
N GLU A 136 18.16 -3.76 0.70
CA GLU A 136 18.90 -4.74 -0.11
C GLU A 136 17.94 -5.39 -1.12
N ILE A 137 18.40 -5.53 -2.36
CA ILE A 137 17.65 -6.24 -3.39
C ILE A 137 17.63 -7.70 -3.02
N THR A 138 16.44 -8.20 -2.79
CA THR A 138 16.22 -9.54 -2.29
C THR A 138 15.36 -10.32 -3.28
N GLY A 139 15.78 -11.55 -3.64
CA GLY A 139 15.02 -12.42 -4.55
C GLY A 139 13.66 -12.81 -3.94
N GLU A 140 12.64 -12.84 -4.78
CA GLU A 140 11.33 -13.38 -4.44
C GLU A 140 11.05 -14.67 -5.22
N LEU A 141 10.13 -15.50 -4.71
CA LEU A 141 9.65 -16.65 -5.46
C LEU A 141 8.84 -16.19 -6.68
N GLU A 142 9.14 -16.76 -7.85
CA GLU A 142 8.28 -16.62 -9.03
C GLU A 142 6.92 -17.28 -8.75
N ARG A 143 5.80 -16.62 -9.10
CA ARG A 143 4.44 -17.10 -8.84
C ARG A 143 3.55 -16.85 -10.06
N ASN A 144 3.00 -17.88 -10.65
CA ASN A 144 1.93 -17.85 -11.67
C ASN A 144 1.92 -16.62 -12.61
N GLY A 145 3.02 -16.39 -13.34
CA GLY A 145 3.13 -15.28 -14.29
C GLY A 145 3.47 -13.92 -13.68
N ASN A 146 3.77 -13.84 -12.40
CA ASN A 146 4.33 -12.67 -11.76
C ASN A 146 5.85 -12.88 -11.55
N ASP A 147 6.55 -12.91 -12.67
CA ASP A 147 8.01 -13.08 -12.72
C ASP A 147 8.71 -11.71 -12.65
N SER A 148 8.25 -10.82 -11.79
CA SER A 148 8.79 -9.47 -11.68
C SER A 148 9.15 -9.11 -10.25
N LEU A 149 10.24 -8.35 -10.09
CA LEU A 149 10.69 -7.82 -8.82
C LEU A 149 10.50 -6.30 -8.79
N TYR A 150 9.83 -5.82 -7.74
CA TYR A 150 9.61 -4.40 -7.48
C TYR A 150 10.72 -3.84 -6.60
N LEU A 151 11.36 -2.76 -7.06
CA LEU A 151 12.44 -2.07 -6.37
C LEU A 151 12.05 -0.62 -6.10
N GLN A 152 12.46 -0.12 -4.95
CA GLN A 152 12.28 1.28 -4.55
C GLN A 152 13.60 1.88 -4.09
N GLY A 153 13.68 3.20 -4.19
CA GLY A 153 14.85 3.93 -3.73
C GLY A 153 14.67 5.44 -3.78
N ARG A 154 15.73 6.12 -3.45
CA ARG A 154 15.83 7.57 -3.50
C ARG A 154 16.89 8.00 -4.51
N LEU A 155 16.63 9.11 -5.20
CA LEU A 155 17.65 9.74 -6.00
C LEU A 155 18.67 10.45 -5.09
N THR A 156 19.90 10.47 -5.54
CA THR A 156 20.95 11.29 -4.94
C THR A 156 21.35 12.40 -5.93
N TYR A 157 21.83 13.51 -5.41
CA TYR A 157 22.40 14.59 -6.22
C TYR A 157 23.73 15.01 -5.61
N GLN A 158 24.78 15.10 -6.42
CA GLN A 158 26.14 15.37 -5.95
C GLN A 158 26.62 14.42 -4.83
N GLY A 159 26.09 13.19 -4.82
CA GLY A 159 26.38 12.17 -3.80
C GLY A 159 25.60 12.33 -2.49
N TYR A 160 24.72 13.32 -2.38
CA TYR A 160 23.83 13.49 -1.23
C TYR A 160 22.43 12.98 -1.53
N PRO A 161 21.72 12.39 -0.55
CA PRO A 161 20.34 11.96 -0.73
C PRO A 161 19.40 13.15 -1.00
N THR A 162 18.32 12.86 -1.73
CA THR A 162 17.25 13.84 -2.01
C THR A 162 15.93 13.35 -1.43
N ASP A 163 14.90 14.18 -1.49
CA ASP A 163 13.50 13.79 -1.20
C ASP A 163 12.81 13.10 -2.39
N VAL A 164 13.43 13.10 -3.56
CA VAL A 164 12.86 12.45 -4.76
C VAL A 164 13.03 10.94 -4.68
N ARG A 165 11.91 10.22 -4.67
CA ARG A 165 11.88 8.76 -4.67
C ARG A 165 11.69 8.22 -6.09
N PHE A 166 12.07 6.98 -6.27
CA PHE A 166 11.73 6.22 -7.47
C PHE A 166 11.24 4.82 -7.13
N SER A 167 10.52 4.24 -8.05
CA SER A 167 10.24 2.80 -8.08
C SER A 167 10.53 2.25 -9.46
N LEU A 168 10.90 0.99 -9.53
CA LEU A 168 11.01 0.26 -10.79
C LEU A 168 10.65 -1.21 -10.63
N THR A 169 10.22 -1.82 -11.72
CA THR A 169 9.91 -3.24 -11.78
C THR A 169 10.82 -3.89 -12.80
N VAL A 170 11.50 -4.96 -12.41
CA VAL A 170 12.33 -5.79 -13.29
C VAL A 170 11.56 -7.07 -13.60
N ASP A 171 11.31 -7.34 -14.88
CA ASP A 171 10.84 -8.64 -15.35
C ASP A 171 12.00 -9.62 -15.30
N LEU A 172 11.87 -10.67 -14.49
CA LEU A 172 12.91 -11.68 -14.26
C LEU A 172 13.07 -12.64 -15.44
N THR A 173 12.05 -12.76 -16.31
CA THR A 173 12.09 -13.60 -17.49
C THR A 173 12.72 -12.88 -18.69
N ALA A 174 12.32 -11.61 -18.88
CA ALA A 174 12.84 -10.76 -19.95
C ALA A 174 14.19 -10.12 -19.59
N GLU A 175 14.61 -10.16 -18.32
CA GLU A 175 15.80 -9.48 -17.79
C GLU A 175 15.80 -8.00 -18.18
N ALA A 176 14.65 -7.34 -18.01
CA ALA A 176 14.43 -5.96 -18.44
C ALA A 176 13.57 -5.19 -17.44
N VAL A 177 13.76 -3.87 -17.35
CA VAL A 177 12.84 -2.99 -16.62
C VAL A 177 11.57 -2.83 -17.45
N THR A 178 10.42 -3.11 -16.83
CA THR A 178 9.09 -2.95 -17.44
C THR A 178 8.35 -1.73 -16.91
N ASN A 179 8.69 -1.29 -15.71
CA ASN A 179 8.06 -0.12 -15.11
C ASN A 179 9.11 0.71 -14.37
N TYR A 180 9.06 2.01 -14.53
CA TYR A 180 9.83 2.98 -13.76
C TYR A 180 8.95 4.20 -13.49
N TYR A 181 9.00 4.69 -12.28
CA TYR A 181 8.31 5.89 -11.87
C TYR A 181 9.20 6.73 -10.94
N ARG A 182 9.33 8.02 -11.27
CA ARG A 182 9.98 9.02 -10.43
C ARG A 182 8.89 9.82 -9.73
N TYR A 183 8.82 9.71 -8.43
CA TYR A 183 7.88 10.47 -7.61
C TYR A 183 8.37 11.91 -7.52
N ASP A 184 7.43 12.85 -7.49
CA ASP A 184 7.69 14.29 -7.46
C ASP A 184 8.36 14.80 -8.75
N ALA A 185 7.66 14.58 -9.85
CA ALA A 185 8.04 14.95 -11.20
C ALA A 185 8.30 16.46 -11.41
N TYR A 186 7.94 17.29 -10.46
CA TYR A 186 8.13 18.76 -10.52
C TYR A 186 9.55 19.21 -10.12
N MET A 187 10.40 18.27 -9.72
CA MET A 187 11.71 18.55 -9.18
C MET A 187 12.79 18.10 -10.14
N THR A 188 13.21 18.98 -11.01
CA THR A 188 14.43 18.80 -11.79
C THR A 188 15.60 19.42 -11.05
N PHE A 189 16.73 18.72 -11.00
CA PHE A 189 17.99 19.27 -10.50
C PHE A 189 18.67 20.06 -11.61
N ASP A 190 17.95 21.05 -12.16
CA ASP A 190 18.47 21.88 -13.24
C ASP A 190 19.61 22.77 -12.77
N GLY A 191 20.80 22.56 -13.34
CA GLY A 191 21.84 23.55 -13.67
C GLY A 191 22.34 24.54 -12.62
N ALA A 192 21.60 24.79 -11.56
CA ALA A 192 22.04 25.59 -10.45
C ALA A 192 22.83 24.68 -9.49
N GLN A 193 24.14 24.94 -9.35
CA GLN A 193 24.93 24.35 -8.29
C GLN A 193 24.26 24.71 -6.96
N ALA A 194 23.50 23.76 -6.38
CA ALA A 194 22.97 23.93 -5.05
C ALA A 194 24.15 23.97 -4.08
N SER A 195 24.20 24.97 -3.24
CA SER A 195 25.28 25.12 -2.26
C SER A 195 25.15 24.01 -1.20
N THR A 196 26.23 23.28 -0.98
CA THR A 196 26.40 22.34 0.12
C THR A 196 27.06 22.99 1.33
N ASP A 197 27.16 24.34 1.36
CA ASP A 197 27.72 25.07 2.49
C ASP A 197 26.89 24.79 3.74
N SER A 198 27.56 24.33 4.78
CA SER A 198 26.96 24.05 6.07
C SER A 198 27.67 24.81 7.17
N THR A 199 26.95 25.73 7.83
CA THR A 199 27.41 26.39 9.05
C THR A 199 26.79 25.75 10.29
N VAL A 200 25.79 24.89 10.10
CA VAL A 200 25.08 24.17 11.15
C VAL A 200 25.60 22.75 11.23
N ASP A 201 26.18 22.40 12.39
CA ASP A 201 26.63 21.05 12.65
C ASP A 201 25.48 20.08 12.98
N GLN A 202 25.77 18.80 12.91
CA GLN A 202 24.82 17.73 13.17
C GLN A 202 24.13 17.83 14.53
N GLN A 203 24.88 18.16 15.59
CA GLN A 203 24.35 18.28 16.94
C GLN A 203 23.37 19.45 17.06
N THR A 204 23.72 20.59 16.49
CA THR A 204 22.85 21.77 16.47
C THR A 204 21.55 21.50 15.70
N ALA A 205 21.61 20.80 14.58
CA ALA A 205 20.44 20.42 13.80
C ALA A 205 19.54 19.44 14.59
N LEU A 206 20.14 18.43 15.23
CA LEU A 206 19.40 17.48 16.06
C LEU A 206 18.65 18.18 17.20
N GLU A 207 19.30 19.08 17.93
CA GLU A 207 18.68 19.83 19.03
C GLU A 207 17.49 20.67 18.55
N LYS A 208 17.60 21.28 17.37
CA LYS A 208 16.50 22.05 16.77
C LYS A 208 15.31 21.15 16.41
N LEU A 209 15.54 20.01 15.74
CA LEU A 209 14.50 19.05 15.39
C LEU A 209 13.90 18.41 16.63
N LYS A 210 14.73 17.99 17.61
CA LYS A 210 14.27 17.46 18.90
C LYS A 210 13.31 18.43 19.60
N GLY A 211 13.56 19.73 19.51
CA GLY A 211 12.73 20.77 20.11
C GLY A 211 11.33 20.92 19.48
N LEU A 212 11.09 20.35 18.30
CA LEU A 212 9.78 20.34 17.63
C LEU A 212 8.91 19.16 18.03
N VAL A 213 9.52 18.09 18.57
CA VAL A 213 8.81 16.84 18.84
C VAL A 213 7.86 17.00 20.01
N THR A 214 6.61 16.69 19.77
CA THR A 214 5.61 16.50 20.83
C THR A 214 5.49 15.01 21.12
N VAL A 215 5.58 14.66 22.38
CA VAL A 215 5.52 13.28 22.89
C VAL A 215 4.24 13.09 23.68
N GLU A 216 3.39 12.17 23.28
CA GLU A 216 2.10 11.91 23.92
C GLU A 216 1.94 10.40 24.20
N PRO A 217 1.60 10.01 25.44
CA PRO A 217 1.22 8.64 25.72
C PRO A 217 -0.22 8.38 25.23
N VAL A 218 -0.38 7.35 24.40
CA VAL A 218 -1.66 6.98 23.78
C VAL A 218 -1.84 5.47 23.78
N TYR A 219 -3.09 5.01 23.72
CA TYR A 219 -3.33 3.65 23.31
C TYR A 219 -3.33 3.57 21.77
N GLN A 220 -2.73 2.52 21.24
CA GLN A 220 -2.65 2.29 19.79
C GLN A 220 -2.55 0.79 19.50
N VAL A 221 -3.23 0.33 18.44
CA VAL A 221 -3.03 -1.02 17.90
C VAL A 221 -1.67 -1.06 17.19
N VAL A 222 -0.81 -1.97 17.60
CA VAL A 222 0.55 -2.08 17.06
C VAL A 222 0.78 -3.45 16.42
N LYS A 223 1.58 -3.52 15.36
CA LYS A 223 1.98 -4.77 14.66
C LYS A 223 0.78 -5.64 14.22
N ASN A 224 -0.29 -5.05 13.71
CA ASN A 224 -1.52 -5.76 13.31
C ASN A 224 -2.12 -6.62 14.43
N GLY A 225 -1.85 -6.29 15.70
CA GLY A 225 -2.43 -6.96 16.84
C GLY A 225 -3.91 -6.62 17.01
N GLU A 226 -4.65 -7.45 17.76
CA GLU A 226 -6.06 -7.18 18.06
C GLU A 226 -6.22 -6.22 19.25
N MET A 227 -5.25 -6.20 20.17
CA MET A 227 -5.28 -5.40 21.39
C MET A 227 -4.51 -4.09 21.23
N ALA A 228 -5.07 -2.99 21.72
CA ALA A 228 -4.39 -1.71 21.80
C ALA A 228 -3.43 -1.70 23.01
N LYS A 229 -2.20 -1.25 22.82
CA LYS A 229 -1.16 -1.09 23.84
C LYS A 229 -0.92 0.37 24.16
N LEU A 230 -0.48 0.65 25.39
CA LEU A 230 -0.03 1.98 25.74
C LEU A 230 1.37 2.24 25.15
N VAL A 231 1.46 3.22 24.27
CA VAL A 231 2.69 3.62 23.59
C VAL A 231 2.89 5.14 23.68
N TYR A 232 4.10 5.59 23.42
CA TYR A 232 4.36 7.00 23.14
C TYR A 232 4.26 7.25 21.62
N ARG A 233 3.44 8.22 21.24
CA ARG A 233 3.30 8.77 19.90
C ARG A 233 4.12 10.04 19.78
N PHE A 234 4.70 10.27 18.60
CA PHE A 234 5.55 11.42 18.30
C PHE A 234 4.95 12.19 17.13
N THR A 235 4.88 13.53 17.26
CA THR A 235 4.39 14.44 16.22
C THR A 235 5.28 15.67 16.14
N GLY A 236 5.15 16.45 15.06
CA GLY A 236 5.85 17.72 14.89
C GLY A 236 7.14 17.65 14.07
N LEU A 237 7.54 16.47 13.58
CA LEU A 237 8.69 16.31 12.67
C LEU A 237 8.30 16.19 11.19
N ASP A 238 7.03 15.91 10.89
CA ASP A 238 6.56 15.69 9.52
C ASP A 238 6.89 16.94 8.69
N GLY A 239 7.58 16.73 7.56
CA GLY A 239 8.03 17.80 6.69
C GLY A 239 9.06 18.79 7.26
N LYS A 240 9.50 18.64 8.52
CA LYS A 240 10.42 19.60 9.15
C LYS A 240 11.87 19.27 8.90
N VAL A 241 12.60 20.26 8.38
CA VAL A 241 14.03 20.16 8.09
C VAL A 241 14.77 21.41 8.59
N VAL A 242 16.09 21.30 8.79
CA VAL A 242 16.93 22.43 9.21
C VAL A 242 17.89 22.79 8.07
N ARG A 243 17.78 24.02 7.55
CA ARG A 243 18.68 24.50 6.50
C ARG A 243 20.12 24.50 7.00
N CYS A 244 21.03 23.89 6.23
CA CYS A 244 22.43 23.75 6.63
C CYS A 244 23.18 25.08 6.67
N SER A 245 22.81 26.06 5.86
CA SER A 245 23.55 27.35 5.76
C SER A 245 23.33 28.30 6.94
N ASP A 246 22.17 28.29 7.58
CA ASP A 246 21.80 29.27 8.62
C ASP A 246 21.02 28.68 9.79
N GLY A 247 20.56 27.43 9.66
CA GLY A 247 19.80 26.74 10.70
C GLY A 247 18.34 27.16 10.79
N GLU A 248 17.77 27.76 9.77
CA GLU A 248 16.33 27.99 9.68
C GLU A 248 15.60 26.64 9.60
N ILE A 249 14.46 26.53 10.30
CA ILE A 249 13.56 25.39 10.22
C ILE A 249 12.60 25.66 9.07
N LEU A 250 12.57 24.74 8.10
CA LEU A 250 11.69 24.81 6.93
C LEU A 250 10.64 23.71 7.01
N ASP A 251 9.50 23.94 6.37
CA ASP A 251 8.43 22.99 6.18
C ASP A 251 8.37 22.57 4.72
N THR A 252 8.47 21.28 4.46
CA THR A 252 8.41 20.73 3.10
C THR A 252 7.01 20.26 2.71
N GLU A 253 6.06 20.18 3.67
CA GLU A 253 4.72 19.64 3.46
C GLU A 253 3.64 20.69 3.17
N GLU A 254 3.96 21.98 3.20
CA GLU A 254 2.95 23.04 3.06
C GLU A 254 2.15 23.00 1.72
N PHE A 255 2.39 22.03 0.82
CA PHE A 255 1.79 21.98 -0.52
C PHE A 255 1.25 20.63 -1.03
N ILE A 256 1.18 19.57 -0.23
CA ILE A 256 0.81 18.21 -0.75
C ILE A 256 -0.70 17.92 -0.73
N GLN A 257 -1.59 18.85 -0.46
CA GLN A 257 -3.03 18.53 -0.32
C GLN A 257 -3.88 18.53 -1.60
N GLU A 258 -3.36 18.63 -2.82
CA GLU A 258 -4.22 18.87 -4.00
C GLU A 258 -4.31 17.77 -5.07
N TYR A 259 -3.81 16.55 -4.87
CA TYR A 259 -3.94 15.48 -5.88
C TYR A 259 -4.42 14.14 -5.33
N ALA A 260 -5.67 14.05 -4.90
CA ALA A 260 -6.35 12.76 -4.79
C ALA A 260 -7.87 12.91 -4.78
N ARG A 261 -8.50 13.06 -5.93
CA ARG A 261 -9.89 12.61 -6.17
C ARG A 261 -10.30 12.77 -7.63
N ASP A 262 -10.01 11.76 -8.43
CA ASP A 262 -10.86 11.39 -9.56
C ASP A 262 -10.80 9.88 -9.73
N GLY A 263 -11.73 9.21 -9.07
CA GLY A 263 -12.00 7.79 -9.20
C GLY A 263 -13.47 7.60 -9.53
N ALA A 264 -13.84 7.76 -10.80
CA ALA A 264 -15.18 7.42 -11.26
C ALA A 264 -15.41 5.91 -11.13
N MET A 265 -16.22 5.50 -10.17
CA MET A 265 -16.70 4.11 -10.07
C MET A 265 -17.80 3.86 -11.09
N GLY A 266 -17.49 3.06 -12.11
CA GLY A 266 -18.45 2.59 -13.09
C GLY A 266 -19.50 1.67 -12.46
N LYS A 267 -20.76 2.01 -12.64
CA LYS A 267 -21.91 1.17 -12.26
C LYS A 267 -22.06 0.02 -13.28
N SER A 268 -21.80 -1.22 -12.86
CA SER A 268 -22.27 -2.38 -13.62
C SER A 268 -23.50 -2.98 -12.92
N ALA A 269 -24.63 -2.92 -13.61
CA ALA A 269 -25.85 -3.62 -13.19
C ALA A 269 -25.81 -5.05 -13.73
N MET A 270 -25.76 -6.05 -12.84
CA MET A 270 -25.96 -7.45 -13.21
C MET A 270 -27.44 -7.81 -13.11
N ALA A 271 -27.97 -8.36 -14.21
CA ALA A 271 -29.30 -8.96 -14.25
C ALA A 271 -29.21 -10.41 -13.77
N TYR A 272 -29.95 -10.73 -12.73
CA TYR A 272 -30.06 -12.09 -12.20
C TYR A 272 -31.06 -12.92 -13.02
N GLN A 273 -30.58 -14.07 -13.53
CA GLN A 273 -31.47 -15.18 -13.93
C GLN A 273 -31.52 -16.18 -12.78
N SER A 274 -32.72 -16.41 -12.23
CA SER A 274 -32.95 -17.35 -11.15
C SER A 274 -32.85 -18.79 -11.68
N ALA A 275 -31.78 -19.50 -11.31
CA ALA A 275 -31.73 -20.95 -11.32
C ALA A 275 -32.14 -21.48 -9.94
N ASN A 276 -32.76 -22.65 -9.86
CA ASN A 276 -33.19 -23.33 -8.62
C ASN A 276 -31.98 -23.70 -7.74
N ALA A 277 -31.33 -22.72 -7.12
CA ALA A 277 -30.27 -22.93 -6.14
C ALA A 277 -30.91 -22.87 -4.73
N GLN A 278 -30.57 -23.80 -3.86
CA GLN A 278 -30.86 -23.70 -2.43
C GLN A 278 -29.73 -22.91 -1.78
N LEU A 279 -30.07 -21.95 -0.92
CA LEU A 279 -29.10 -21.17 -0.17
C LEU A 279 -28.33 -22.07 0.80
N THR A 280 -27.04 -21.84 0.91
CA THR A 280 -26.16 -22.46 1.90
C THR A 280 -26.44 -21.88 3.30
N GLU A 281 -25.91 -22.49 4.35
CA GLU A 281 -26.11 -22.02 5.71
C GLU A 281 -25.46 -20.62 5.91
N VAL A 282 -24.32 -20.35 5.28
CA VAL A 282 -23.65 -19.03 5.32
C VAL A 282 -24.48 -17.96 4.60
N GLU A 283 -25.07 -18.31 3.45
CA GLU A 283 -25.98 -17.41 2.73
C GLU A 283 -27.25 -17.11 3.52
N LEU A 284 -27.81 -18.10 4.22
CA LEU A 284 -28.94 -17.91 5.12
C LEU A 284 -28.59 -17.02 6.31
N GLN A 285 -27.41 -17.12 6.88
CA GLN A 285 -26.92 -16.20 7.92
C GLN A 285 -26.75 -14.77 7.37
N GLY A 286 -26.25 -14.62 6.15
CA GLY A 286 -26.21 -13.33 5.45
C GLY A 286 -27.59 -12.70 5.30
N VAL A 287 -28.56 -13.47 4.80
CA VAL A 287 -29.98 -13.02 4.67
C VAL A 287 -30.57 -12.65 6.03
N ALA A 288 -30.30 -13.43 7.08
CA ALA A 288 -30.85 -13.20 8.42
C ALA A 288 -30.42 -11.85 9.02
N ARG A 289 -29.23 -11.33 8.65
CA ARG A 289 -28.79 -10.00 9.08
C ARG A 289 -29.68 -8.87 8.57
N TYR A 290 -30.32 -9.06 7.41
CA TYR A 290 -31.27 -8.09 6.84
C TYR A 290 -32.67 -8.15 7.45
N GLU A 291 -33.03 -9.21 8.21
CA GLU A 291 -34.40 -9.37 8.77
C GLU A 291 -34.80 -8.25 9.77
N GLY A 292 -33.79 -7.58 10.37
CA GLY A 292 -33.99 -6.46 11.28
C GLY A 292 -33.92 -5.08 10.67
N ALA A 293 -33.63 -4.96 9.35
CA ALA A 293 -33.49 -3.69 8.69
C ALA A 293 -34.80 -2.89 8.63
N LEU A 294 -34.72 -1.61 8.97
CA LEU A 294 -35.85 -0.69 8.82
C LEU A 294 -36.08 -0.37 7.32
N PRO A 295 -37.35 -0.22 6.90
CA PRO A 295 -37.64 0.24 5.54
C PRO A 295 -37.07 1.63 5.25
N ALA A 296 -36.72 1.89 3.98
CA ALA A 296 -36.19 3.18 3.55
C ALA A 296 -37.06 4.39 3.94
N GLU A 297 -38.40 4.22 3.88
CA GLU A 297 -39.33 5.27 4.27
C GLU A 297 -39.25 5.60 5.77
N GLU A 298 -39.03 4.60 6.62
CA GLU A 298 -38.88 4.81 8.07
C GLU A 298 -37.55 5.45 8.39
N LEU A 299 -36.46 5.04 7.68
CA LEU A 299 -35.15 5.65 7.81
C LEU A 299 -35.18 7.11 7.35
N ASP A 300 -35.80 7.43 6.21
CA ASP A 300 -36.00 8.81 5.75
C ASP A 300 -36.72 9.69 6.78
N GLN A 301 -37.79 9.18 7.37
CA GLN A 301 -38.52 9.91 8.42
C GLN A 301 -37.61 10.20 9.63
N ARG A 302 -36.77 9.26 10.04
CA ARG A 302 -35.87 9.43 11.18
C ARG A 302 -34.77 10.44 10.87
N VAL A 303 -34.20 10.39 9.65
CA VAL A 303 -33.17 11.33 9.21
C VAL A 303 -33.73 12.75 9.08
N ARG A 304 -34.94 12.91 8.51
CA ARG A 304 -35.61 14.23 8.42
C ARG A 304 -35.98 14.81 9.79
N ALA A 305 -36.16 13.98 10.82
CA ALA A 305 -36.40 14.44 12.18
C ALA A 305 -35.14 15.00 12.87
N MET A 306 -33.96 14.87 12.25
CA MET A 306 -32.70 15.46 12.73
C MET A 306 -32.63 16.94 12.28
N GLU A 307 -33.18 17.84 13.09
CA GLU A 307 -33.31 19.27 12.74
C GLU A 307 -31.97 19.95 12.41
N GLU A 308 -30.88 19.50 13.05
CA GLU A 308 -29.53 20.01 12.90
C GLU A 308 -28.95 19.80 11.49
N LEU A 309 -29.46 18.83 10.73
CA LEU A 309 -29.03 18.56 9.34
C LEU A 309 -29.60 19.60 8.37
N GLY A 310 -30.69 20.25 8.75
CA GLY A 310 -31.34 21.27 7.91
C GLY A 310 -31.99 20.73 6.65
N LEU A 311 -32.37 19.45 6.64
CA LEU A 311 -33.16 18.85 5.56
C LEU A 311 -34.54 19.51 5.48
N THR A 312 -34.72 20.37 4.49
CA THR A 312 -36.00 20.97 4.17
C THR A 312 -36.82 20.06 3.21
N GLU A 313 -38.07 20.44 2.94
CA GLU A 313 -38.90 19.76 1.93
C GLU A 313 -38.33 19.85 0.51
N GLU A 314 -37.39 20.76 0.27
CA GLU A 314 -36.72 20.93 -1.04
C GLU A 314 -35.68 19.82 -1.33
N TYR A 315 -35.21 19.11 -0.29
CA TYR A 315 -34.33 17.98 -0.48
C TYR A 315 -35.14 16.71 -0.83
N GLU A 316 -34.88 16.18 -1.99
CA GLU A 316 -35.47 14.92 -2.44
C GLU A 316 -34.54 13.74 -2.06
N LEU A 317 -35.09 12.66 -1.54
CA LEU A 317 -34.38 11.40 -1.36
C LEU A 317 -34.15 10.76 -2.75
N THR A 318 -32.91 10.72 -3.20
CA THR A 318 -32.56 10.25 -4.56
C THR A 318 -32.25 8.76 -4.59
N SER A 319 -31.69 8.22 -3.51
CA SER A 319 -31.39 6.78 -3.38
C SER A 319 -31.26 6.36 -1.93
N THR A 320 -31.54 5.07 -1.68
CA THR A 320 -31.21 4.38 -0.43
C THR A 320 -30.52 3.08 -0.77
N SER A 321 -29.38 2.82 -0.14
CA SER A 321 -28.63 1.57 -0.28
C SER A 321 -28.31 0.96 1.09
N TYR A 322 -28.27 -0.37 1.15
CA TYR A 322 -27.91 -1.11 2.36
C TYR A 322 -26.58 -1.81 2.14
N TYR A 323 -25.71 -1.78 3.16
CA TYR A 323 -24.41 -2.41 3.14
C TYR A 323 -24.17 -3.20 4.42
N ASP A 324 -23.73 -4.45 4.26
CA ASP A 324 -23.39 -5.38 5.35
C ASP A 324 -21.88 -5.66 5.30
N ASP A 325 -21.14 -5.26 6.34
CA ASP A 325 -19.71 -5.52 6.48
C ASP A 325 -19.39 -6.82 7.25
N GLY A 326 -20.42 -7.63 7.52
CA GLY A 326 -20.33 -8.86 8.30
C GLY A 326 -20.55 -8.67 9.81
N THR A 327 -20.43 -7.45 10.31
CA THR A 327 -20.67 -7.07 11.72
C THR A 327 -21.85 -6.12 11.89
N THR A 328 -21.98 -5.16 11.01
CA THR A 328 -22.99 -4.10 11.10
C THR A 328 -23.69 -3.93 9.76
N LEU A 329 -25.02 -3.94 9.78
CA LEU A 329 -25.83 -3.57 8.64
C LEU A 329 -26.09 -2.06 8.68
N THR A 330 -25.65 -1.34 7.66
CA THR A 330 -25.83 0.10 7.50
C THR A 330 -26.76 0.43 6.35
N ALA A 331 -27.39 1.61 6.40
CA ALA A 331 -28.15 2.18 5.29
C ALA A 331 -27.61 3.57 4.97
N ASN A 332 -27.35 3.83 3.69
CA ASN A 332 -26.96 5.14 3.17
C ASN A 332 -28.14 5.76 2.44
N LEU A 333 -28.53 6.98 2.84
CA LEU A 333 -29.58 7.77 2.25
C LEU A 333 -28.97 9.01 1.59
N ASN A 334 -29.18 9.15 0.29
CA ASN A 334 -28.67 10.27 -0.49
C ASN A 334 -29.80 11.25 -0.81
N TYR A 335 -29.59 12.52 -0.45
CA TYR A 335 -30.54 13.61 -0.71
C TYR A 335 -29.92 14.61 -1.64
N ALA A 336 -30.72 15.23 -2.51
CA ALA A 336 -30.29 16.31 -3.38
C ALA A 336 -31.33 17.44 -3.40
N ARG A 337 -30.85 18.67 -3.47
CA ARG A 337 -31.64 19.89 -3.65
C ARG A 337 -31.03 20.72 -4.75
N LYS A 338 -31.81 20.99 -5.80
CA LYS A 338 -31.36 21.87 -6.90
C LYS A 338 -31.20 23.30 -6.42
N LEU A 339 -30.14 23.97 -6.85
CA LEU A 339 -29.91 25.37 -6.57
C LEU A 339 -30.84 26.24 -7.43
N SER A 340 -31.40 27.29 -6.82
CA SER A 340 -32.13 28.32 -7.56
C SER A 340 -31.14 29.19 -8.34
N ALA A 341 -31.65 29.87 -9.41
CA ALA A 341 -30.84 30.79 -10.22
C ALA A 341 -30.23 31.95 -9.37
N GLU A 342 -30.86 32.33 -8.24
CA GLU A 342 -30.35 33.33 -7.33
C GLU A 342 -29.17 32.79 -6.51
N GLU A 343 -29.25 31.55 -6.01
CA GLU A 343 -28.18 30.86 -5.33
C GLU A 343 -27.00 30.58 -6.24
N MET A 344 -27.26 30.16 -7.50
CA MET A 344 -26.22 29.98 -8.52
C MET A 344 -25.44 31.28 -8.76
N THR A 345 -26.15 32.40 -8.90
CA THR A 345 -25.50 33.70 -9.07
C THR A 345 -24.69 34.10 -7.84
N GLN A 346 -25.18 33.80 -6.64
CA GLN A 346 -24.48 34.10 -5.39
C GLN A 346 -23.20 33.26 -5.22
N ARG A 347 -23.24 31.99 -5.62
CA ARG A 347 -22.14 31.04 -5.42
C ARG A 347 -21.07 31.09 -6.52
N TYR A 348 -21.45 31.41 -7.76
CA TYR A 348 -20.56 31.41 -8.92
C TYR A 348 -20.33 32.79 -9.57
N GLY A 349 -21.08 33.80 -9.14
CA GLY A 349 -20.96 35.16 -9.71
C GLY A 349 -21.56 35.33 -11.12
N ASP A 350 -22.03 34.27 -11.77
CA ASP A 350 -22.65 34.27 -13.09
C ASP A 350 -23.79 33.24 -13.15
N ALA A 351 -24.94 33.65 -13.68
CA ALA A 351 -26.11 32.77 -13.85
C ALA A 351 -26.05 31.89 -15.12
N SER A 352 -24.99 32.01 -15.92
CA SER A 352 -24.83 31.31 -17.20
C SER A 352 -24.16 29.93 -17.09
N VAL A 353 -23.96 29.38 -15.87
CA VAL A 353 -23.51 28.00 -15.69
C VAL A 353 -24.64 27.09 -16.18
N GLU A 354 -24.41 26.40 -17.30
CA GLU A 354 -25.42 25.55 -17.97
C GLU A 354 -25.72 24.26 -17.24
N ASP A 355 -24.93 23.90 -16.19
CA ASP A 355 -25.09 22.68 -15.40
C ASP A 355 -26.02 22.94 -14.21
N GLU A 356 -27.00 22.05 -14.02
CA GLU A 356 -27.92 22.06 -12.88
C GLU A 356 -27.17 21.58 -11.62
N GLU A 357 -26.55 22.50 -10.89
CA GLU A 357 -25.86 22.19 -9.63
C GLU A 357 -26.85 21.93 -8.50
N SER A 358 -26.49 21.04 -7.60
CA SER A 358 -27.32 20.64 -6.45
C SER A 358 -26.50 20.58 -5.19
N ASP A 359 -27.08 21.05 -4.08
CA ASP A 359 -26.60 20.66 -2.76
C ASP A 359 -26.93 19.18 -2.56
N THR A 360 -25.98 18.40 -2.05
CA THR A 360 -26.24 17.01 -1.67
C THR A 360 -25.99 16.78 -0.19
N LEU A 361 -26.70 15.83 0.38
CA LEU A 361 -26.49 15.33 1.73
C LEU A 361 -26.56 13.82 1.69
N ASP A 362 -25.48 13.20 2.12
CA ASP A 362 -25.35 11.74 2.28
C ASP A 362 -25.38 11.40 3.76
N VAL A 363 -26.30 10.54 4.17
CA VAL A 363 -26.47 10.15 5.57
C VAL A 363 -26.38 8.63 5.70
N THR A 364 -25.42 8.16 6.49
CA THR A 364 -25.30 6.74 6.83
C THR A 364 -25.83 6.51 8.24
N VAL A 365 -26.71 5.55 8.37
CA VAL A 365 -27.32 5.14 9.63
C VAL A 365 -27.18 3.64 9.84
N ASN A 366 -27.25 3.20 11.09
CA ASN A 366 -27.46 1.78 11.39
C ASN A 366 -28.83 1.35 10.87
N ALA A 367 -28.87 0.37 9.98
CA ALA A 367 -30.10 -0.01 9.26
C ALA A 367 -31.19 -0.58 10.18
N ALA A 368 -30.84 -1.16 11.33
CA ALA A 368 -31.79 -1.74 12.26
C ALA A 368 -32.37 -0.70 13.25
N THR A 369 -31.55 0.29 13.63
CA THR A 369 -31.94 1.26 14.68
C THR A 369 -32.21 2.66 14.15
N GLY A 370 -31.73 3.01 12.97
CA GLY A 370 -31.74 4.36 12.43
C GLY A 370 -30.77 5.33 13.15
N ALA A 371 -29.88 4.81 14.00
CA ALA A 371 -28.88 5.62 14.69
C ALA A 371 -27.86 6.18 13.66
N LEU A 372 -27.52 7.45 13.81
CA LEU A 372 -26.58 8.13 12.92
C LEU A 372 -25.16 7.52 13.07
N ILE A 373 -24.50 7.27 11.94
CA ILE A 373 -23.10 6.85 11.85
C ILE A 373 -22.27 7.96 11.23
N SER A 374 -22.71 8.45 10.07
CA SER A 374 -22.03 9.57 9.41
C SER A 374 -22.99 10.41 8.58
N LEU A 375 -22.59 11.63 8.31
CA LEU A 375 -23.22 12.50 7.33
C LEU A 375 -22.16 13.35 6.62
N TYR A 376 -22.46 13.69 5.38
CA TYR A 376 -21.64 14.58 4.57
C TYR A 376 -22.53 15.45 3.69
N THR A 377 -22.34 16.77 3.78
CA THR A 377 -23.04 17.75 2.94
C THR A 377 -22.04 18.32 1.93
N TYR A 378 -22.34 18.22 0.66
CA TYR A 378 -21.60 18.90 -0.39
C TYR A 378 -22.40 20.11 -0.88
N GLN A 379 -21.77 21.27 -0.81
CA GLN A 379 -22.31 22.55 -1.28
C GLN A 379 -21.41 23.10 -2.37
N PRO A 380 -21.75 22.94 -3.65
CA PRO A 380 -20.94 23.43 -4.75
C PRO A 380 -20.91 24.97 -4.78
N GLY A 381 -19.78 25.54 -5.20
CA GLY A 381 -19.60 26.98 -5.34
C GLY A 381 -18.19 27.45 -5.03
N MET A 382 -17.92 28.72 -5.32
CA MET A 382 -16.63 29.37 -5.03
C MET A 382 -16.73 30.26 -3.78
N LEU A 383 -15.69 30.29 -2.98
CA LEU A 383 -15.58 31.24 -1.88
C LEU A 383 -15.43 32.66 -2.43
N THR A 384 -16.34 33.56 -2.03
CA THR A 384 -16.15 34.98 -2.29
C THR A 384 -15.20 35.59 -1.22
N LYS A 385 -14.26 36.45 -1.64
CA LYS A 385 -13.19 37.01 -0.81
C LYS A 385 -13.64 37.88 0.37
N ASP A 386 -14.92 38.19 0.51
CA ASP A 386 -15.44 39.21 1.45
C ASP A 386 -16.20 38.62 2.66
N ARG A 387 -16.00 37.31 2.99
CA ARG A 387 -16.64 36.73 4.18
C ARG A 387 -15.92 37.12 5.46
N PRO A 388 -16.66 37.38 6.59
CA PRO A 388 -16.05 37.71 7.87
C PRO A 388 -15.11 36.60 8.36
N ALA A 389 -14.02 36.94 9.02
CA ALA A 389 -13.19 35.99 9.75
C ALA A 389 -14.01 35.34 10.88
N PHE A 390 -13.68 34.12 11.23
CA PHE A 390 -14.30 33.37 12.32
C PHE A 390 -13.22 32.70 13.17
N THR A 391 -13.62 32.22 14.34
CA THR A 391 -12.79 31.37 15.21
C THR A 391 -13.53 30.08 15.46
N ALA A 392 -12.92 28.95 15.10
CA ALA A 392 -13.55 27.63 15.22
C ALA A 392 -14.08 27.35 16.63
N ALA A 393 -13.35 27.76 17.67
CA ALA A 393 -13.76 27.57 19.06
C ALA A 393 -15.14 28.15 19.41
N ASP A 394 -15.63 29.15 18.66
CA ASP A 394 -16.95 29.78 18.89
C ASP A 394 -18.10 28.78 18.55
N PHE A 395 -17.82 27.76 17.78
CA PHE A 395 -18.78 26.75 17.31
C PHE A 395 -18.70 25.43 18.10
N GLN A 396 -17.75 25.30 19.03
CA GLN A 396 -17.57 24.05 19.79
C GLN A 396 -18.84 23.63 20.54
N ALA A 397 -19.57 24.56 21.13
CA ALA A 397 -20.79 24.23 21.84
C ALA A 397 -21.88 23.62 20.94
N THR A 398 -21.92 24.00 19.65
CA THR A 398 -22.82 23.42 18.65
C THR A 398 -22.41 21.98 18.33
N ALA A 399 -21.12 21.76 18.09
CA ALA A 399 -20.56 20.42 17.83
C ALA A 399 -20.75 19.48 19.04
N ASP A 400 -20.45 19.96 20.26
CA ASP A 400 -20.65 19.20 21.51
C ASP A 400 -22.10 18.78 21.70
N ALA A 401 -23.06 19.70 21.49
CA ALA A 401 -24.48 19.42 21.63
C ALA A 401 -24.97 18.37 20.61
N PHE A 402 -24.49 18.46 19.37
CA PHE A 402 -24.77 17.50 18.34
C PHE A 402 -24.19 16.10 18.69
N ALA A 403 -22.90 16.05 19.04
CA ALA A 403 -22.22 14.83 19.42
C ALA A 403 -22.92 14.13 20.60
N GLN A 404 -23.26 14.89 21.64
CA GLN A 404 -23.97 14.38 22.81
C GLN A 404 -25.38 13.82 22.46
N LYS A 405 -26.05 14.45 21.51
CA LYS A 405 -27.42 14.06 21.11
C LYS A 405 -27.43 12.79 20.26
N TYR A 406 -26.54 12.71 19.29
CA TYR A 406 -26.58 11.65 18.27
C TYR A 406 -25.63 10.48 18.53
N PHE A 407 -24.61 10.68 19.39
CA PHE A 407 -23.63 9.65 19.80
C PHE A 407 -23.52 9.53 21.33
N PRO A 408 -24.68 9.38 22.05
CA PRO A 408 -24.70 9.43 23.51
C PRO A 408 -23.88 8.32 24.18
N ASP A 409 -23.82 7.14 23.57
CA ASP A 409 -23.08 5.99 24.10
C ASP A 409 -21.57 6.22 24.05
N GLN A 410 -21.08 6.86 23.00
CA GLN A 410 -19.67 7.19 22.81
C GLN A 410 -19.27 8.44 23.56
N TRP A 411 -20.16 9.43 23.66
CA TRP A 411 -19.89 10.76 24.22
C TRP A 411 -19.20 10.74 25.57
N THR A 412 -19.60 9.84 26.48
CA THR A 412 -19.04 9.74 27.82
C THR A 412 -17.55 9.42 27.86
N ASN A 413 -17.06 8.80 26.80
CA ASN A 413 -15.66 8.39 26.64
C ASN A 413 -14.91 9.22 25.59
N LEU A 414 -15.53 10.28 25.06
CA LEU A 414 -14.92 11.15 24.06
C LEU A 414 -14.36 12.42 24.71
N LYS A 415 -13.25 12.90 24.15
CA LYS A 415 -12.66 14.20 24.48
C LYS A 415 -12.29 14.91 23.19
N CYS A 416 -12.63 16.19 23.06
CA CYS A 416 -12.15 17.01 21.94
C CYS A 416 -10.63 17.13 22.01
N THR A 417 -9.95 16.62 20.99
CA THR A 417 -8.50 16.57 20.89
C THR A 417 -7.94 17.48 19.81
N GLN A 418 -8.79 17.86 18.84
CA GLN A 418 -8.39 18.75 17.76
C GLN A 418 -9.54 19.70 17.41
N VAL A 419 -9.18 20.96 17.14
CA VAL A 419 -10.06 22.01 16.61
C VAL A 419 -9.35 22.62 15.42
N ALA A 420 -10.02 22.68 14.27
CA ALA A 420 -9.46 23.22 13.04
C ALA A 420 -10.46 24.15 12.33
N GLU A 421 -9.95 24.97 11.44
CA GLU A 421 -10.73 25.83 10.55
C GLU A 421 -10.46 25.34 9.12
N ASP A 422 -11.52 25.00 8.35
CA ASP A 422 -11.38 24.68 6.94
C ASP A 422 -12.06 25.73 6.07
N VAL A 423 -11.26 26.28 5.16
CA VAL A 423 -11.66 27.28 4.17
C VAL A 423 -11.21 26.79 2.80
N SER A 424 -11.78 25.68 2.34
CA SER A 424 -11.49 25.13 1.02
C SER A 424 -12.00 26.05 -0.08
N MET A 425 -11.17 26.30 -1.10
CA MET A 425 -11.59 27.04 -2.30
C MET A 425 -12.58 26.27 -3.19
N TYR A 426 -12.75 24.96 -2.94
CA TYR A 426 -13.61 24.05 -3.70
C TYR A 426 -14.96 23.78 -3.02
N SER A 427 -15.20 24.35 -1.85
CA SER A 427 -16.48 24.24 -1.15
C SER A 427 -17.05 25.62 -0.85
N TYR A 428 -18.36 25.77 -1.01
CA TYR A 428 -19.05 26.98 -0.60
C TYR A 428 -19.12 27.11 0.92
N ALA A 429 -19.15 26.00 1.65
CA ALA A 429 -19.14 25.98 3.10
C ALA A 429 -17.74 26.27 3.65
N ARG A 430 -17.68 27.08 4.72
CA ARG A 430 -16.51 27.24 5.57
C ARG A 430 -16.80 26.55 6.88
N THR A 431 -15.87 25.72 7.36
CA THR A 431 -16.18 24.87 8.51
C THR A 431 -15.28 25.12 9.72
N ALA A 432 -15.87 24.92 10.88
CA ALA A 432 -15.17 24.71 12.14
C ALA A 432 -15.23 23.22 12.46
N ASP A 433 -14.07 22.57 12.51
CA ASP A 433 -13.96 21.11 12.61
C ASP A 433 -13.49 20.71 14.00
N PHE A 434 -14.18 19.72 14.57
CA PHE A 434 -13.93 19.21 15.92
C PHE A 434 -13.72 17.71 15.86
N THR A 435 -12.53 17.23 16.27
CA THR A 435 -12.25 15.81 16.42
C THR A 435 -12.29 15.43 17.89
N TYR A 436 -13.14 14.49 18.21
CA TYR A 436 -13.29 13.88 19.53
C TYR A 436 -12.71 12.47 19.49
N THR A 437 -11.80 12.18 20.42
CA THR A 437 -11.07 10.90 20.48
C THR A 437 -11.47 10.13 21.71
N ARG A 438 -11.64 8.80 21.57
CA ARG A 438 -11.93 7.90 22.69
C ARG A 438 -10.83 8.02 23.76
N GLN A 439 -11.25 8.07 25.02
CA GLN A 439 -10.39 8.03 26.18
C GLN A 439 -10.51 6.68 26.87
N TYR A 440 -9.36 6.06 27.15
CA TYR A 440 -9.26 4.86 27.96
C TYR A 440 -8.18 5.05 29.04
N ASN A 441 -8.53 4.83 30.30
CA ASN A 441 -7.63 5.08 31.45
C ASN A 441 -6.96 6.47 31.48
N GLY A 442 -7.62 7.49 30.87
CA GLY A 442 -7.11 8.85 30.78
C GLY A 442 -6.18 9.13 29.61
N TYR A 443 -5.94 8.15 28.75
CA TYR A 443 -5.14 8.27 27.52
C TYR A 443 -6.04 8.20 26.28
N SER A 444 -5.62 8.88 25.21
CA SER A 444 -6.34 8.91 23.95
C SER A 444 -6.13 7.59 23.16
N PHE A 445 -7.17 7.16 22.45
CA PHE A 445 -7.15 6.08 21.47
C PHE A 445 -7.71 6.62 20.15
N TYR A 446 -6.83 6.98 19.23
CA TYR A 446 -7.17 7.75 18.02
C TYR A 446 -7.90 6.94 16.95
N GLU A 447 -7.78 5.60 16.96
CA GLU A 447 -8.51 4.73 16.04
C GLU A 447 -10.03 4.71 16.30
N ASN A 448 -10.47 5.22 17.47
CA ASN A 448 -11.88 5.47 17.76
C ASN A 448 -12.10 6.97 17.93
N SER A 449 -12.78 7.56 16.98
CA SER A 449 -12.99 9.01 16.94
C SER A 449 -14.35 9.40 16.36
N LEU A 450 -14.79 10.59 16.71
CA LEU A 450 -15.93 11.29 16.11
C LEU A 450 -15.43 12.63 15.59
N THR A 451 -15.64 12.91 14.32
CA THR A 451 -15.39 14.25 13.76
C THR A 451 -16.74 14.91 13.49
N VAL A 452 -16.86 16.19 13.83
CA VAL A 452 -18.05 17.02 13.57
C VAL A 452 -17.60 18.34 12.99
N SER A 453 -18.15 18.71 11.81
CA SER A 453 -17.90 20.00 11.15
C SER A 453 -19.16 20.85 11.16
N VAL A 454 -19.00 22.09 11.57
CA VAL A 454 -20.06 23.09 11.64
C VAL A 454 -19.82 24.12 10.55
N ASP A 455 -20.78 24.34 9.65
CA ASP A 455 -20.76 25.48 8.72
C ASP A 455 -20.89 26.79 9.54
N VAL A 456 -19.86 27.59 9.47
CA VAL A 456 -19.75 28.81 10.30
C VAL A 456 -20.70 29.94 9.85
N ASP A 457 -21.19 29.92 8.62
CA ASP A 457 -22.11 30.91 8.09
C ASP A 457 -23.57 30.60 8.45
N THR A 458 -23.91 29.33 8.60
CA THR A 458 -25.28 28.87 8.90
C THR A 458 -25.45 28.29 10.30
N GLY A 459 -24.36 27.89 10.95
CA GLY A 459 -24.35 27.17 12.22
C GLY A 459 -24.87 25.73 12.14
N LYS A 460 -25.01 25.16 10.92
CA LYS A 460 -25.49 23.81 10.70
C LYS A 460 -24.35 22.80 10.67
N ILE A 461 -24.70 21.56 10.98
CA ILE A 461 -23.74 20.45 10.85
C ILE A 461 -23.68 20.05 9.38
N VAL A 462 -22.48 20.05 8.81
CA VAL A 462 -22.22 19.69 7.41
C VAL A 462 -21.42 18.41 7.26
N PHE A 463 -20.75 17.99 8.33
CA PHE A 463 -20.07 16.71 8.40
C PHE A 463 -20.20 16.12 9.81
N ALA A 464 -20.43 14.82 9.90
CA ALA A 464 -20.17 14.04 11.08
C ALA A 464 -19.75 12.62 10.66
N GLY A 465 -18.70 12.10 11.28
CA GLY A 465 -18.21 10.75 10.99
C GLY A 465 -17.74 10.06 12.27
N LEU A 466 -18.34 8.93 12.59
CA LEU A 466 -17.96 8.08 13.71
C LEU A 466 -17.13 6.90 13.20
N ILE A 467 -15.91 6.79 13.68
CA ILE A 467 -15.05 5.60 13.54
C ILE A 467 -14.99 4.95 14.91
N TRP A 468 -15.63 3.77 15.07
CA TRP A 468 -15.77 3.17 16.36
C TRP A 468 -15.77 1.64 16.31
N ASN A 469 -14.97 1.03 17.17
CA ASN A 469 -14.95 -0.40 17.40
C ASN A 469 -15.31 -0.68 18.87
N ASP A 470 -16.50 -1.19 19.12
CA ASP A 470 -16.97 -1.53 20.46
C ASP A 470 -16.20 -2.72 21.08
N GLY A 471 -15.74 -3.64 20.21
CA GLY A 471 -15.00 -4.84 20.60
C GLY A 471 -13.51 -4.61 20.88
N GLN A 472 -13.01 -3.36 20.74
CA GLN A 472 -11.59 -3.07 20.95
C GLN A 472 -11.13 -3.41 22.37
N GLU A 473 -10.20 -4.32 22.48
CA GLU A 473 -9.55 -4.70 23.73
C GLU A 473 -8.28 -3.86 23.97
N PHE A 474 -7.94 -3.63 25.26
CA PHE A 474 -6.82 -2.81 25.69
C PHE A 474 -5.94 -3.61 26.65
N GLU A 475 -4.63 -3.63 26.37
CA GLU A 475 -3.64 -4.23 27.25
C GLU A 475 -3.24 -3.25 28.36
N GLU A 476 -3.40 -3.67 29.61
CA GLU A 476 -2.95 -2.88 30.76
C GLU A 476 -1.41 -2.93 30.85
N PRO A 477 -0.72 -1.77 30.94
CA PRO A 477 0.74 -1.73 31.01
C PRO A 477 1.27 -2.45 32.27
N GLN A 478 2.19 -3.40 32.07
CA GLN A 478 2.78 -4.19 33.15
C GLN A 478 4.16 -3.62 33.52
N GLY A 479 4.20 -2.63 34.38
CA GLY A 479 5.46 -2.04 34.86
C GLY A 479 5.39 -0.55 35.10
N THR A 480 6.56 0.05 35.28
CA THR A 480 6.70 1.52 35.39
C THR A 480 6.78 2.12 33.99
N LEU A 481 5.98 3.11 33.73
CA LEU A 481 6.02 3.82 32.44
C LEU A 481 7.34 4.59 32.32
N LEU A 482 7.89 4.60 31.14
CA LEU A 482 8.99 5.50 30.76
C LEU A 482 8.54 6.95 30.91
N THR A 483 9.48 7.82 31.16
CA THR A 483 9.26 9.27 31.01
C THR A 483 9.19 9.64 29.53
N ALA A 484 8.56 10.79 29.24
CA ALA A 484 8.52 11.32 27.87
C ALA A 484 9.92 11.53 27.27
N GLU A 485 10.91 11.89 28.11
CA GLU A 485 12.30 12.05 27.69
C GLU A 485 12.95 10.71 27.33
N GLU A 486 12.75 9.67 28.12
CA GLU A 486 13.26 8.32 27.82
C GLU A 486 12.64 7.74 26.56
N ALA A 487 11.33 7.95 26.34
CA ALA A 487 10.62 7.53 25.14
C ALA A 487 11.12 8.30 23.89
N LEU A 488 11.34 9.61 24.01
CA LEU A 488 11.90 10.45 22.94
C LEU A 488 13.32 10.00 22.57
N ASP A 489 14.14 9.69 23.57
CA ASP A 489 15.50 9.19 23.32
C ASP A 489 15.48 7.82 22.63
N ALA A 490 14.53 6.94 22.95
CA ALA A 490 14.35 5.66 22.25
C ALA A 490 13.89 5.89 20.78
N TYR A 491 12.94 6.78 20.57
CA TYR A 491 12.47 7.17 19.24
C TYR A 491 13.60 7.74 18.36
N LEU A 492 14.34 8.73 18.88
CA LEU A 492 15.41 9.38 18.13
C LEU A 492 16.58 8.43 17.80
N LYS A 493 16.83 7.40 18.62
CA LYS A 493 17.81 6.35 18.30
C LYS A 493 17.43 5.47 17.12
N ALA A 494 16.13 5.36 16.83
CA ALA A 494 15.61 4.60 15.71
C ALA A 494 15.55 5.44 14.41
N LEU A 495 15.89 6.74 14.49
CA LEU A 495 15.96 7.64 13.35
C LEU A 495 17.42 7.87 12.94
N THR A 496 17.62 8.10 11.66
CA THR A 496 18.90 8.56 11.11
C THR A 496 18.84 10.05 10.83
N LEU A 497 19.80 10.81 11.38
CA LEU A 497 19.99 12.21 11.02
C LEU A 497 20.94 12.29 9.86
N GLU A 498 20.44 12.73 8.71
CA GLU A 498 21.23 12.89 7.49
C GLU A 498 21.09 14.32 6.93
N ASN A 499 22.08 14.74 6.15
CA ASN A 499 21.96 15.93 5.34
C ASN A 499 21.75 15.58 3.86
N GLY A 500 20.95 16.37 3.18
CA GLY A 500 20.60 16.13 1.79
C GLY A 500 19.82 17.30 1.20
N PHE A 501 19.47 17.16 -0.08
CA PHE A 501 18.66 18.15 -0.76
C PHE A 501 17.17 17.85 -0.58
N VAL A 502 16.42 18.88 -0.22
CA VAL A 502 14.97 18.87 -0.15
C VAL A 502 14.40 20.00 -0.98
N SER A 503 13.20 19.82 -1.43
CA SER A 503 12.49 20.83 -2.20
C SER A 503 11.55 21.60 -1.29
N VAL A 504 11.61 22.91 -1.39
CA VAL A 504 10.82 23.81 -0.57
C VAL A 504 10.13 24.82 -1.49
N ALA A 505 8.84 25.03 -1.31
CA ALA A 505 8.10 26.03 -2.06
C ALA A 505 8.61 27.44 -1.74
N LYS A 506 8.89 28.26 -2.77
CA LYS A 506 9.34 29.64 -2.58
C LYS A 506 8.27 30.56 -1.99
N ASP A 507 7.02 30.27 -2.32
CA ASP A 507 5.86 30.99 -1.81
C ASP A 507 4.74 29.97 -1.51
N PRO A 508 4.69 29.46 -0.26
CA PRO A 508 3.70 28.48 0.15
C PRO A 508 2.24 28.95 0.03
N GLN A 509 2.01 30.23 -0.20
CA GLN A 509 0.66 30.80 -0.37
C GLN A 509 0.17 30.79 -1.83
N GLN A 510 0.98 30.30 -2.77
CA GLN A 510 0.63 30.25 -4.20
C GLN A 510 0.61 28.81 -4.69
N SER A 511 -0.49 28.38 -5.31
CA SER A 511 -0.69 27.04 -5.85
C SER A 511 0.27 26.67 -7.00
N ASP A 512 0.86 27.68 -7.67
CA ASP A 512 1.84 27.53 -8.74
C ASP A 512 3.26 27.91 -8.29
N SER A 513 3.54 27.74 -7.01
CA SER A 513 4.83 28.12 -6.43
C SER A 513 5.99 27.36 -7.08
N VAL A 514 7.05 28.11 -7.39
CA VAL A 514 8.31 27.52 -7.84
C VAL A 514 9.04 26.93 -6.65
N TYR A 515 9.44 25.67 -6.76
CA TYR A 515 10.26 25.03 -5.74
C TYR A 515 11.72 25.40 -5.85
N GLU A 516 12.39 25.55 -4.72
CA GLU A 516 13.83 25.65 -4.65
C GLU A 516 14.43 24.45 -3.91
N LYS A 517 15.63 24.05 -4.32
CA LYS A 517 16.37 22.98 -3.69
C LYS A 517 17.26 23.53 -2.61
N VAL A 518 17.07 23.05 -1.42
CA VAL A 518 17.77 23.51 -0.22
C VAL A 518 18.54 22.35 0.40
N PHE A 519 19.79 22.59 0.77
CA PHE A 519 20.60 21.60 1.48
C PHE A 519 20.28 21.68 2.98
N CYS A 520 19.70 20.60 3.51
CA CYS A 520 19.11 20.57 4.85
C CYS A 520 19.52 19.33 5.62
N TRP A 521 19.48 19.44 6.97
CA TRP A 521 19.46 18.32 7.88
C TRP A 521 18.02 17.83 8.06
N ARG A 522 17.78 16.52 7.99
CA ARG A 522 16.50 15.89 8.24
C ARG A 522 16.64 14.63 9.08
N LEU A 523 15.62 14.34 9.89
CA LEU A 523 15.46 13.04 10.52
C LEU A 523 14.69 12.10 9.60
N TYR A 524 15.20 10.89 9.45
CA TYR A 524 14.69 9.90 8.53
C TYR A 524 14.61 8.54 9.22
N SER A 525 13.58 7.75 8.92
CA SER A 525 13.41 6.40 9.43
C SER A 525 13.30 5.40 8.28
N ASP A 526 14.21 4.45 8.20
CA ASP A 526 14.15 3.36 7.21
C ASP A 526 12.98 2.41 7.51
N THR A 527 12.60 2.26 8.78
CA THR A 527 11.53 1.35 9.22
C THR A 527 10.19 2.06 9.46
N GLY A 528 10.09 3.37 9.18
CA GLY A 528 8.87 4.13 9.44
C GLY A 528 8.42 4.07 10.89
N VAL A 529 9.34 4.23 11.86
CA VAL A 529 9.02 4.19 13.29
C VAL A 529 7.99 5.25 13.63
N TYR A 530 6.86 4.81 14.19
CA TYR A 530 5.72 5.69 14.53
C TYR A 530 5.41 5.72 16.03
N ALA A 531 5.85 4.73 16.82
CA ALA A 531 5.56 4.65 18.24
C ALA A 531 6.66 3.94 19.04
N VAL A 532 6.67 4.17 20.37
CA VAL A 532 7.54 3.50 21.34
C VAL A 532 6.68 2.92 22.46
N ASP A 533 6.87 1.65 22.80
CA ASP A 533 6.20 0.98 23.91
C ASP A 533 6.45 1.75 25.23
N ALA A 534 5.36 2.06 25.94
CA ALA A 534 5.42 2.94 27.10
C ALA A 534 6.15 2.33 28.33
N VAL A 535 6.38 1.01 28.34
CA VAL A 535 7.04 0.30 29.44
C VAL A 535 8.42 -0.18 29.04
N THR A 536 8.53 -0.81 27.86
CA THR A 536 9.76 -1.49 27.42
C THR A 536 10.71 -0.59 26.65
N GLY A 537 10.21 0.45 26.02
CA GLY A 537 10.97 1.30 25.10
C GLY A 537 11.20 0.65 23.71
N GLU A 538 10.54 -0.47 23.42
CA GLU A 538 10.54 -1.09 22.09
C GLU A 538 9.93 -0.13 21.08
N THR A 539 10.55 0.00 19.89
CA THR A 539 10.04 0.86 18.82
C THR A 539 9.15 0.07 17.88
N TYR A 540 8.03 0.67 17.46
CA TYR A 540 7.12 0.11 16.46
C TYR A 540 7.26 0.89 15.15
N GLY A 541 7.52 0.17 14.05
CA GLY A 541 7.63 0.72 12.69
C GLY A 541 6.42 0.33 11.83
N GLY A 542 5.98 1.25 10.96
CA GLY A 542 4.81 1.05 10.09
C GLY A 542 5.15 0.45 8.71
N TYR A 543 6.39 0.57 8.29
CA TYR A 543 6.86 -0.03 7.05
C TYR A 543 7.89 -1.13 7.34
N SER A 544 7.42 -2.31 7.71
CA SER A 544 7.95 -3.43 6.97
C SER A 544 7.31 -3.28 5.58
N GLY A 545 7.99 -2.73 4.59
CA GLY A 545 7.67 -3.03 3.22
C GLY A 545 7.40 -4.53 3.20
N GLN A 546 6.56 -5.07 2.33
CA GLN A 546 6.31 -6.51 2.25
C GLN A 546 7.63 -7.27 2.01
N GLU A 547 8.58 -7.13 2.95
CA GLU A 547 9.67 -8.06 3.07
C GLU A 547 9.00 -9.33 3.54
N SER A 548 8.90 -10.30 2.67
CA SER A 548 8.70 -11.67 3.05
C SER A 548 9.62 -11.91 4.24
N ALA A 549 9.06 -12.16 5.43
CA ALA A 549 9.85 -12.34 6.63
C ALA A 549 10.95 -13.34 6.30
N ARG A 550 12.21 -12.89 6.29
CA ARG A 550 13.33 -13.77 5.97
C ARG A 550 13.75 -14.44 7.24
N PHE A 551 13.93 -15.73 7.15
CA PHE A 551 14.26 -16.54 8.31
C PHE A 551 15.74 -16.95 8.27
N ALA A 552 16.45 -16.67 9.34
CA ALA A 552 17.79 -17.19 9.63
C ALA A 552 17.70 -18.05 10.87
N TYR A 553 18.44 -19.18 10.88
CA TYR A 553 18.32 -20.19 11.93
C TYR A 553 19.68 -20.53 12.52
N ASP A 554 19.73 -20.63 13.86
CA ASP A 554 20.95 -20.99 14.61
C ASP A 554 21.09 -22.50 14.84
N ASP A 555 20.02 -23.29 14.62
CA ASP A 555 19.93 -24.70 14.97
C ASP A 555 20.01 -25.67 13.80
N ILE A 556 20.29 -25.18 12.60
CA ILE A 556 20.34 -26.02 11.39
C ILE A 556 21.73 -26.52 11.03
N ALA A 557 22.79 -25.97 11.66
CA ALA A 557 24.16 -26.29 11.32
C ALA A 557 24.48 -27.79 11.51
N GLY A 558 24.95 -28.43 10.44
CA GLY A 558 25.26 -29.87 10.39
C GLY A 558 24.05 -30.79 10.22
N ASN A 559 22.82 -30.23 10.10
CA ASN A 559 21.65 -31.03 9.70
C ASN A 559 21.76 -31.43 8.23
N VAL A 560 21.27 -32.61 7.87
CA VAL A 560 21.32 -33.13 6.49
C VAL A 560 20.57 -32.24 5.50
N HIS A 561 19.59 -31.44 5.95
CA HIS A 561 18.74 -30.53 5.19
C HIS A 561 19.10 -29.05 5.44
N GLU A 562 20.29 -28.75 5.96
CA GLU A 562 20.75 -27.38 6.27
C GLU A 562 20.61 -26.45 5.06
N SER A 563 21.03 -26.91 3.87
CA SER A 563 21.01 -26.13 2.63
C SER A 563 19.60 -25.77 2.18
N GLU A 564 18.68 -26.74 2.21
CA GLU A 564 17.28 -26.57 1.81
C GLU A 564 16.55 -25.65 2.77
N ILE A 565 16.75 -25.81 4.08
CA ILE A 565 16.16 -24.97 5.12
C ILE A 565 16.66 -23.52 4.97
N ALA A 566 17.96 -23.32 4.82
CA ALA A 566 18.53 -21.98 4.64
C ALA A 566 18.03 -21.33 3.35
N THR A 567 17.89 -22.11 2.26
CA THR A 567 17.36 -21.62 1.00
C THR A 567 15.88 -21.18 1.14
N LEU A 568 15.02 -21.99 1.74
CA LEU A 568 13.63 -21.62 1.98
C LEU A 568 13.51 -20.38 2.86
N GLY A 569 14.30 -20.32 3.95
CA GLY A 569 14.37 -19.17 4.86
C GLY A 569 14.74 -17.87 4.15
N LYS A 570 15.68 -17.94 3.20
CA LYS A 570 16.06 -16.80 2.33
C LYS A 570 14.86 -16.24 1.53
N TYR A 571 13.93 -17.11 1.12
CA TYR A 571 12.74 -16.73 0.36
C TYR A 571 11.48 -16.57 1.24
N GLY A 572 11.65 -16.44 2.56
CA GLY A 572 10.54 -16.18 3.47
C GLY A 572 9.61 -17.38 3.70
N VAL A 573 10.12 -18.60 3.52
CA VAL A 573 9.37 -19.84 3.78
C VAL A 573 9.99 -20.54 4.98
N GLY A 574 9.27 -20.57 6.10
CA GLY A 574 9.78 -21.17 7.34
C GLY A 574 9.08 -20.68 8.61
N PHE A 575 9.85 -20.53 9.69
CA PHE A 575 9.33 -20.20 11.03
C PHE A 575 10.12 -19.05 11.65
N SER A 576 9.45 -18.16 12.37
CA SER A 576 10.07 -17.05 13.10
C SER A 576 10.85 -17.53 14.36
N GLY A 577 11.56 -16.60 15.00
CA GLY A 577 12.21 -16.85 16.29
C GLY A 577 13.59 -17.54 16.24
N GLY A 578 14.23 -17.63 15.05
CA GLY A 578 15.62 -18.05 14.90
C GLY A 578 15.89 -19.56 15.07
N GLN A 579 14.86 -20.38 15.26
CA GLN A 579 14.95 -21.82 15.46
C GLN A 579 14.01 -22.56 14.50
N PHE A 580 14.56 -23.36 13.58
CA PHE A 580 13.78 -24.16 12.64
C PHE A 580 13.27 -25.46 13.28
N GLN A 581 14.07 -26.03 14.20
CA GLN A 581 13.82 -27.33 14.82
C GLN A 581 13.70 -28.46 13.77
N PRO A 582 14.74 -28.74 12.99
CA PRO A 582 14.67 -29.62 11.81
C PRO A 582 14.21 -31.05 12.13
N ASP A 583 14.48 -31.54 13.34
CA ASP A 583 14.12 -32.90 13.76
C ASP A 583 12.74 -32.99 14.43
N LYS A 584 12.02 -31.85 14.59
CA LYS A 584 10.65 -31.82 15.10
C LYS A 584 9.68 -32.43 14.09
N ALA A 585 8.65 -33.16 14.57
CA ALA A 585 7.58 -33.63 13.73
C ALA A 585 6.89 -32.47 12.99
N PHE A 586 6.64 -32.66 11.71
CA PHE A 586 5.98 -31.68 10.84
C PHE A 586 4.48 -31.77 11.02
N THR A 587 3.87 -30.68 11.47
CA THR A 587 2.43 -30.65 11.78
C THR A 587 1.59 -30.10 10.62
N ALA A 588 0.25 -30.26 10.71
CA ALA A 588 -0.67 -29.73 9.73
C ALA A 588 -0.59 -28.18 9.68
N ARG A 589 -0.43 -27.50 10.82
CA ARG A 589 -0.18 -26.05 10.85
C ARG A 589 1.11 -25.68 10.12
N ASP A 590 2.21 -26.38 10.41
CA ASP A 590 3.49 -26.14 9.76
C ASP A 590 3.37 -26.28 8.22
N MET A 591 2.67 -27.33 7.77
CA MET A 591 2.43 -27.61 6.35
C MET A 591 1.69 -26.48 5.66
N LEU A 592 0.55 -26.06 6.21
CA LEU A 592 -0.28 -25.01 5.61
C LEU A 592 0.45 -23.66 5.62
N SER A 593 1.16 -23.35 6.71
CA SER A 593 1.93 -22.11 6.83
C SER A 593 3.02 -22.01 5.75
N MET A 594 3.83 -23.05 5.56
CA MET A 594 4.88 -23.05 4.55
C MET A 594 4.33 -22.98 3.11
N ILE A 595 3.16 -23.59 2.83
CA ILE A 595 2.50 -23.49 1.53
C ILE A 595 2.01 -22.08 1.25
N LEU A 596 1.38 -21.41 2.24
CA LEU A 596 0.91 -20.02 2.09
C LEU A 596 2.07 -19.05 1.92
N GLN A 597 3.15 -19.21 2.71
CA GLN A 597 4.36 -18.39 2.55
C GLN A 597 4.96 -18.56 1.14
N ALA A 598 5.06 -19.80 0.64
CA ALA A 598 5.49 -20.06 -0.73
C ALA A 598 4.55 -19.42 -1.77
N SER A 599 3.27 -19.22 -1.42
CA SER A 599 2.27 -18.54 -2.25
C SER A 599 2.30 -17.01 -2.12
N GLY A 600 3.13 -16.46 -1.22
CA GLY A 600 3.31 -15.01 -1.02
C GLY A 600 2.44 -14.39 0.06
N TYR A 601 1.78 -15.22 0.87
CA TYR A 601 1.06 -14.70 2.04
C TYR A 601 2.05 -14.26 3.11
N THR A 602 1.81 -13.11 3.69
CA THR A 602 2.53 -12.56 4.86
C THR A 602 1.66 -12.67 6.11
N GLY A 603 2.24 -12.60 7.30
CA GLY A 603 1.48 -12.72 8.57
C GLY A 603 0.89 -14.12 8.84
N VAL A 604 1.33 -15.13 8.12
CA VAL A 604 0.77 -16.51 8.17
C VAL A 604 0.90 -17.14 9.56
N GLU A 605 1.92 -16.76 10.34
CA GLU A 605 2.12 -17.31 11.69
C GLU A 605 1.06 -16.86 12.69
N GLU A 606 0.44 -15.71 12.42
CA GLU A 606 -0.61 -15.10 13.26
C GLU A 606 -2.02 -15.59 12.87
N MET A 607 -2.15 -16.29 11.72
CA MET A 607 -3.44 -16.78 11.23
C MET A 607 -3.97 -17.94 12.08
N ASP A 608 -5.28 -17.93 12.32
CA ASP A 608 -5.97 -19.07 12.92
C ASP A 608 -5.97 -20.29 12.01
N TYR A 609 -6.03 -21.50 12.59
CA TYR A 609 -5.96 -22.72 11.81
C TYR A 609 -7.09 -22.87 10.77
N PRO A 610 -8.35 -22.50 11.04
CA PRO A 610 -9.42 -22.47 10.04
C PRO A 610 -9.10 -21.55 8.85
N ASP A 611 -8.48 -20.41 9.09
CA ASP A 611 -8.09 -19.45 8.04
C ASP A 611 -6.95 -19.99 7.18
N LEU A 612 -5.97 -20.68 7.77
CA LEU A 612 -4.94 -21.40 7.02
C LEU A 612 -5.55 -22.43 6.09
N VAL A 613 -6.51 -23.24 6.58
CA VAL A 613 -7.22 -24.26 5.79
C VAL A 613 -7.99 -23.62 4.65
N SER A 614 -8.74 -22.55 4.93
CA SER A 614 -9.53 -21.82 3.93
C SER A 614 -8.64 -21.23 2.84
N SER A 615 -7.54 -20.57 3.23
CA SER A 615 -6.60 -19.91 2.31
C SER A 615 -5.90 -20.92 1.40
N VAL A 616 -5.41 -22.06 1.94
CA VAL A 616 -4.78 -23.11 1.11
C VAL A 616 -5.81 -23.79 0.19
N SER A 617 -7.05 -23.97 0.64
CA SER A 617 -8.13 -24.48 -0.21
C SER A 617 -8.45 -23.56 -1.38
N GLY A 618 -8.26 -22.25 -1.23
CA GLY A 618 -8.38 -21.26 -2.29
C GLY A 618 -7.29 -21.32 -3.37
N LEU A 619 -6.13 -21.93 -3.09
CA LEU A 619 -5.02 -22.05 -4.05
C LEU A 619 -5.28 -23.09 -5.14
N GLY A 620 -6.20 -24.04 -4.92
CA GLY A 620 -6.47 -25.11 -5.89
C GLY A 620 -7.48 -26.13 -5.37
N LYS A 621 -7.78 -27.15 -6.20
CA LYS A 621 -8.66 -28.25 -5.82
C LYS A 621 -7.93 -29.20 -4.84
N VAL A 622 -7.85 -28.83 -3.57
CA VAL A 622 -7.22 -29.62 -2.52
C VAL A 622 -8.22 -29.95 -1.42
N GLU A 623 -8.13 -31.15 -0.88
CA GLU A 623 -8.92 -31.58 0.27
C GLU A 623 -8.00 -31.64 1.50
N ILE A 624 -8.24 -30.74 2.45
CA ILE A 624 -7.45 -30.60 3.69
C ILE A 624 -8.27 -31.04 4.91
N SER A 625 -9.52 -31.48 4.68
CA SER A 625 -10.43 -31.87 5.74
C SER A 625 -9.91 -33.07 6.56
N GLY A 626 -10.08 -32.99 7.88
CA GLY A 626 -9.80 -34.08 8.81
C GLY A 626 -8.51 -33.94 9.61
N TYR A 627 -7.74 -32.86 9.45
CA TYR A 627 -6.57 -32.57 10.29
C TYR A 627 -6.88 -31.46 11.30
N SER A 628 -6.34 -31.64 12.52
CA SER A 628 -6.19 -30.58 13.53
C SER A 628 -4.80 -29.95 13.40
N ALA A 629 -4.62 -28.75 13.94
CA ALA A 629 -3.37 -27.98 13.81
C ALA A 629 -2.09 -28.78 14.19
N ASP A 630 -2.18 -29.60 15.24
CA ASP A 630 -1.06 -30.34 15.82
C ASP A 630 -0.92 -31.78 15.27
N ASP A 631 -1.78 -32.17 14.34
CA ASP A 631 -1.67 -33.51 13.73
C ASP A 631 -0.39 -33.62 12.90
N GLU A 632 0.34 -34.70 13.14
CA GLU A 632 1.60 -34.99 12.43
C GLU A 632 1.32 -35.43 10.99
N ILE A 633 2.05 -34.89 10.04
CA ILE A 633 1.85 -35.11 8.60
C ILE A 633 2.77 -36.21 8.11
N THR A 634 2.16 -37.22 7.45
CA THR A 634 2.91 -38.30 6.81
C THR A 634 3.47 -37.88 5.44
N ARG A 635 4.46 -38.62 4.94
CA ARG A 635 5.01 -38.44 3.59
C ARG A 635 3.92 -38.50 2.52
N ALA A 636 2.98 -39.43 2.65
CA ALA A 636 1.86 -39.58 1.69
C ALA A 636 0.90 -38.38 1.77
N ALA A 637 0.58 -37.89 2.97
CA ALA A 637 -0.31 -36.77 3.14
C ALA A 637 0.28 -35.47 2.52
N PHE A 638 1.57 -35.22 2.74
CA PHE A 638 2.24 -34.06 2.13
C PHE A 638 2.36 -34.21 0.60
N ALA A 639 2.69 -35.41 0.10
CA ALA A 639 2.70 -35.70 -1.32
C ALA A 639 1.32 -35.48 -1.96
N ARG A 640 0.23 -35.90 -1.30
CA ARG A 640 -1.14 -35.67 -1.74
C ARG A 640 -1.44 -34.19 -1.93
N LEU A 641 -1.11 -33.36 -0.93
CA LEU A 641 -1.32 -31.92 -1.01
C LEU A 641 -0.54 -31.30 -2.18
N LEU A 642 0.77 -31.54 -2.26
CA LEU A 642 1.64 -30.93 -3.28
C LEU A 642 1.27 -31.37 -4.71
N VAL A 643 0.95 -32.66 -4.91
CA VAL A 643 0.52 -33.20 -6.22
C VAL A 643 -0.83 -32.59 -6.63
N SER A 644 -1.76 -32.40 -5.67
CA SER A 644 -3.07 -31.81 -5.94
C SER A 644 -2.93 -30.32 -6.29
N LEU A 645 -2.15 -29.54 -5.52
CA LEU A 645 -1.85 -28.14 -5.80
C LEU A 645 -1.18 -27.96 -7.16
N SER A 646 -0.28 -28.88 -7.54
CA SER A 646 0.39 -28.89 -8.84
C SER A 646 -0.55 -29.28 -10.01
N GLY A 647 -1.85 -29.49 -9.77
CA GLY A 647 -2.84 -29.78 -10.81
C GLY A 647 -2.93 -31.29 -11.24
N TYR A 648 -2.22 -32.18 -10.54
CA TYR A 648 -2.20 -33.62 -10.89
C TYR A 648 -3.15 -34.46 -10.01
N GLY A 649 -4.00 -33.84 -9.19
CA GLY A 649 -4.91 -34.55 -8.28
C GLY A 649 -5.83 -35.55 -8.99
N ASP A 650 -6.48 -35.13 -10.09
CA ASP A 650 -7.38 -36.01 -10.88
C ASP A 650 -6.61 -37.16 -11.51
N VAL A 651 -5.37 -36.96 -11.95
CA VAL A 651 -4.51 -37.99 -12.50
C VAL A 651 -4.09 -38.96 -11.41
N ALA A 652 -3.75 -38.50 -10.21
CA ALA A 652 -3.35 -39.32 -9.09
C ALA A 652 -4.43 -40.34 -8.65
N GLN A 653 -5.70 -40.03 -8.86
CA GLN A 653 -6.84 -40.85 -8.52
C GLN A 653 -7.08 -42.00 -9.54
N LEU A 654 -6.43 -42.00 -10.69
CA LEU A 654 -6.60 -43.05 -11.71
C LEU A 654 -5.96 -44.36 -11.22
N SER A 655 -6.75 -45.41 -11.14
CA SER A 655 -6.25 -46.74 -10.74
C SER A 655 -5.58 -47.49 -11.89
N GLY A 656 -4.55 -48.30 -11.59
CA GLY A 656 -3.96 -49.25 -12.52
C GLY A 656 -2.98 -48.66 -13.54
N ILE A 657 -2.66 -47.40 -13.49
CA ILE A 657 -1.67 -46.77 -14.39
C ILE A 657 -0.29 -46.62 -13.74
N TYR A 658 -0.19 -46.74 -12.42
CA TYR A 658 1.05 -46.59 -11.68
C TYR A 658 1.72 -47.92 -11.43
N ASN A 659 3.06 -47.96 -11.61
CA ASN A 659 3.87 -49.14 -11.34
C ASN A 659 5.21 -48.70 -10.74
N CYS A 660 5.27 -48.58 -9.42
CA CYS A 660 6.48 -48.22 -8.67
C CYS A 660 7.10 -49.46 -8.04
N ALA A 661 8.43 -49.53 -8.03
CA ALA A 661 9.19 -50.66 -7.49
C ALA A 661 9.74 -50.33 -6.08
N PHE A 662 8.89 -49.81 -5.17
CA PHE A 662 9.29 -49.57 -3.79
C PHE A 662 9.40 -50.91 -3.03
N ALA A 663 10.38 -51.01 -2.12
CA ALA A 663 10.56 -52.19 -1.29
C ALA A 663 9.38 -52.48 -0.36
N ASP A 664 8.67 -51.40 0.03
CA ASP A 664 7.50 -51.38 0.91
C ASP A 664 6.20 -51.05 0.13
N ASN A 665 6.14 -51.39 -1.13
CA ASN A 665 5.05 -51.03 -2.04
C ASN A 665 3.66 -51.49 -1.55
N ASP A 666 3.62 -52.64 -0.83
CA ASP A 666 2.43 -53.21 -0.22
C ASP A 666 1.94 -52.47 1.05
N GLN A 667 2.77 -51.57 1.60
CA GLN A 667 2.44 -50.75 2.76
C GLN A 667 1.87 -49.38 2.36
N VAL A 668 1.97 -48.98 1.10
CA VAL A 668 1.39 -47.73 0.61
C VAL A 668 -0.13 -47.92 0.48
N ALA A 669 -0.88 -47.04 1.18
CA ALA A 669 -2.34 -47.07 1.10
C ALA A 669 -2.84 -46.89 -0.34
N GLN A 670 -3.90 -47.63 -0.71
CA GLN A 670 -4.40 -47.65 -2.11
C GLN A 670 -4.80 -46.25 -2.60
N GLU A 671 -5.41 -45.41 -1.73
CA GLU A 671 -5.81 -44.04 -1.99
C GLU A 671 -4.63 -43.08 -2.14
N ASP A 672 -3.47 -43.40 -1.58
CA ASP A 672 -2.27 -42.58 -1.65
C ASP A 672 -1.32 -42.98 -2.78
N TYR A 673 -1.50 -44.18 -3.32
CA TYR A 673 -0.53 -44.78 -4.22
C TYR A 673 -0.23 -43.94 -5.46
N GLY A 674 -1.23 -43.36 -6.09
CA GLY A 674 -1.05 -42.48 -7.26
C GLY A 674 -0.34 -41.17 -6.91
N TYR A 675 -0.66 -40.59 -5.77
CA TYR A 675 0.00 -39.36 -5.29
C TYR A 675 1.48 -39.61 -4.96
N VAL A 676 1.77 -40.68 -4.26
CA VAL A 676 3.15 -41.12 -3.96
C VAL A 676 3.94 -41.41 -5.24
N ALA A 677 3.31 -42.11 -6.21
CA ALA A 677 3.94 -42.40 -7.49
C ALA A 677 4.27 -41.14 -8.31
N ILE A 678 3.34 -40.17 -8.34
CA ILE A 678 3.57 -38.89 -9.03
C ILE A 678 4.64 -38.10 -8.30
N ALA A 679 4.56 -37.94 -6.96
CA ALA A 679 5.55 -37.24 -6.18
C ALA A 679 6.97 -37.83 -6.34
N TYR A 680 7.09 -39.15 -6.40
CA TYR A 680 8.33 -39.84 -6.74
C TYR A 680 8.80 -39.52 -8.15
N GLY A 681 7.92 -39.62 -9.14
CA GLY A 681 8.21 -39.28 -10.54
C GLY A 681 8.57 -37.79 -10.72
N MET A 682 8.02 -36.92 -9.89
CA MET A 682 8.40 -35.54 -9.81
C MET A 682 9.71 -35.25 -9.06
N GLY A 683 10.32 -36.28 -8.43
CA GLY A 683 11.54 -36.11 -7.64
C GLY A 683 11.34 -35.44 -6.29
N LEU A 684 10.11 -35.29 -5.82
CA LEU A 684 9.79 -34.64 -4.54
C LEU A 684 10.16 -35.50 -3.34
N ILE A 685 9.87 -36.77 -3.42
CA ILE A 685 10.20 -37.80 -2.43
C ILE A 685 11.05 -38.91 -3.10
N GLN A 686 11.97 -39.47 -2.30
CA GLN A 686 12.85 -40.54 -2.78
C GLN A 686 12.80 -41.75 -1.81
N PRO A 687 12.94 -43.00 -2.33
CA PRO A 687 13.15 -44.14 -1.49
C PRO A 687 14.45 -44.02 -0.70
N ASP A 688 14.50 -44.63 0.47
CA ASP A 688 15.72 -44.76 1.27
C ASP A 688 16.74 -45.75 0.64
N GLU A 689 17.88 -45.94 1.28
CA GLU A 689 18.95 -46.86 0.83
C GLU A 689 18.50 -48.32 0.65
N ASN A 690 17.39 -48.70 1.28
CA ASN A 690 16.78 -50.05 1.17
C ASN A 690 15.69 -50.11 0.09
N GLY A 691 15.42 -48.99 -0.60
CA GLY A 691 14.39 -48.87 -1.62
C GLY A 691 12.97 -48.66 -1.07
N ALA A 692 12.79 -48.37 0.23
CA ALA A 692 11.49 -48.15 0.86
C ALA A 692 11.11 -46.66 0.78
N ILE A 693 9.85 -46.36 0.38
CA ILE A 693 9.33 -45.00 0.25
C ILE A 693 8.82 -44.44 1.60
N ARG A 694 8.45 -45.35 2.51
CA ARG A 694 7.97 -45.02 3.88
C ARG A 694 6.78 -44.04 3.89
N ALA A 695 5.82 -44.28 3.02
CA ALA A 695 4.68 -43.38 2.76
C ALA A 695 3.87 -43.02 4.03
N GLY A 696 3.70 -43.98 4.94
CA GLY A 696 2.96 -43.81 6.19
C GLY A 696 3.77 -43.22 7.35
N GLU A 697 5.06 -42.95 7.17
CA GLU A 697 5.87 -42.33 8.23
C GLU A 697 5.70 -40.81 8.29
N THR A 698 5.68 -40.27 9.49
CA THR A 698 5.63 -38.82 9.77
C THR A 698 6.92 -38.17 9.26
N LEU A 699 6.77 -37.02 8.60
CA LEU A 699 7.89 -36.16 8.22
C LEU A 699 8.41 -35.39 9.41
N THR A 700 9.72 -35.12 9.43
CA THR A 700 10.28 -34.03 10.20
C THR A 700 10.17 -32.71 9.43
N ARG A 701 10.33 -31.57 10.13
CA ARG A 701 10.38 -30.25 9.50
C ARG A 701 11.49 -30.16 8.43
N GLY A 702 12.66 -30.74 8.71
CA GLY A 702 13.78 -30.77 7.77
C GLY A 702 13.47 -31.57 6.50
N GLU A 703 12.87 -32.77 6.65
CA GLU A 703 12.43 -33.58 5.51
C GLU A 703 11.36 -32.86 4.67
N ALA A 704 10.39 -32.19 5.32
CA ALA A 704 9.35 -31.42 4.63
C ALA A 704 9.95 -30.22 3.89
N ALA A 705 10.94 -29.53 4.48
CA ALA A 705 11.68 -28.46 3.82
C ALA A 705 12.39 -28.94 2.56
N ALA A 706 13.04 -30.12 2.61
CA ALA A 706 13.69 -30.70 1.43
C ALA A 706 12.68 -31.02 0.31
N VAL A 707 11.53 -31.58 0.66
CA VAL A 707 10.44 -31.88 -0.32
C VAL A 707 9.93 -30.59 -0.97
N LEU A 708 9.67 -29.54 -0.20
CA LEU A 708 9.20 -28.27 -0.70
C LEU A 708 10.28 -27.57 -1.55
N CYS A 709 11.52 -27.53 -1.09
CA CYS A 709 12.65 -26.98 -1.84
C CYS A 709 12.84 -27.67 -3.19
N ASN A 710 12.70 -28.99 -3.25
CA ASN A 710 12.73 -29.74 -4.52
C ASN A 710 11.59 -29.34 -5.45
N LEU A 711 10.39 -29.09 -4.93
CA LEU A 711 9.27 -28.62 -5.72
C LEU A 711 9.53 -27.23 -6.31
N LEU A 712 9.97 -26.28 -5.48
CA LEU A 712 10.26 -24.91 -5.89
C LEU A 712 11.45 -24.79 -6.86
N SER A 713 12.35 -25.79 -6.88
CA SER A 713 13.50 -25.85 -7.79
C SER A 713 13.14 -26.39 -9.19
N ARG A 714 11.92 -26.85 -9.40
CA ARG A 714 11.50 -27.45 -10.68
C ARG A 714 11.22 -26.36 -11.71
N ARG A 715 11.57 -26.66 -12.97
CA ARG A 715 11.37 -25.80 -14.14
C ARG A 715 10.35 -26.39 -15.09
#